data_d6e4f70ce21d6960cc7211563d52c6c8
#
_entry.id   d6e4f70ce21d6960cc7211563d52c6c8
#
_cell.length_a   1.000
_cell.length_b   1.000
_cell.length_c   1.000
_cell.angle_alpha   90.00
_cell.angle_beta   90.00
_cell.angle_gamma   90.00
#
_symmetry.space_group_name_H-M   'P 1'
#
loop_
_entity.id
_entity.type
_entity.pdbx_description
1 polymer ?
#
loop_
_entity_poly.entity_id
_entity_poly.type
_entity_poly.pdbx_seq_one_letter_code
_entity_poly.pdbx_strand_id
1 'polypeptide(L)'
;MGHLTGLGSAVCKLSKMFFRLGICLSLLFPCIATSGQEIAITMKSGLVLEGLAGTIDEISVTLERPDAFGQKQIVLMDNGLTRTYVSKRDIANKGDSSLSSTELDIWQRTAGGQKGHGILLDIGPFDEHGHRTIWVRDTTNRRVPIVQGITKLNPKWVEVEALVNPNGGNRNWTMRLATSSLPPNVLRNMLHRTINDPKNAVQRMEVVEFYVEAEQYRRAIEELTQIERDLPDARDNFKQDRQRLRQQYGRNVLDEIRFRDSVGQRELARAMAGAIDVADMAGQLQADFLDFQQQSIATEKRIENAKKELIGRCQKYIAAHDDQPAQQDALQQLIEEVGSDLRPTNLNRLSSYARLINDNTKTEGQLLSLALSGWIMGSSNVTENFAESESLFLVRNLVSEYLAPAPSARRVQILKELEKYELSQPVHLSAILFNLLPPQAPELGDLYKPGDVKYTGEHPLEFEVTVKGPKAHGGKPIKFNYLVHLPPQYDPYRKYPLLLTLRSGNSVEEQLERWAGQYNPKLGLRGIRNGPAMRHGYIVASLDWKQEGQSIYEYSAREHKAILSCMRAMLRKFSIDSDRVFLTGHGFGAEAAYDVAISHPDQFAGVVGIAGKIGKYPNQYFDNQHLGLNVYSVVGEKDLLSISASANCWNKWLNGRLFNRCMVVEYQGRLTESFREEFGNILNWCDLQRRKWPAFGEPVSIDCELLRPWDNYYWFIEYHGLPLQNQVLPAAWPANGRGFNSINISAKMPRDNTFLNVKPAKAGGGITIWLAPEYIDFTKKVSVAPRGGGFKDFVKPSREILLEDVRKRADRKRPFWAKIDLN
;
A
#
# COMPACT_ATOMS: atom_id res chain seq x y z
N MET A 1 0.04 -14.21 -88.48
CA MET A 1 -0.87 -14.32 -87.35
C MET A 1 -0.74 -15.72 -86.74
N GLY A 2 0.12 -15.87 -85.82
CA GLY A 2 0.36 -17.16 -85.11
C GLY A 2 1.61 -16.98 -84.26
N HIS A 3 1.50 -16.90 -82.98
CA HIS A 3 2.53 -16.92 -81.97
C HIS A 3 2.30 -15.88 -80.86
N LEU A 4 1.14 -15.98 -80.22
CA LEU A 4 0.94 -15.24 -78.92
C LEU A 4 -0.01 -15.96 -77.93
N THR A 5 -0.23 -17.26 -78.09
CA THR A 5 -1.11 -18.02 -77.18
C THR A 5 -0.39 -18.98 -76.22
N GLY A 6 0.99 -19.01 -76.27
CA GLY A 6 1.78 -19.91 -75.44
C GLY A 6 2.26 -19.36 -74.06
N LEU A 7 2.37 -18.04 -73.95
CA LEU A 7 2.92 -17.40 -72.73
C LEU A 7 1.89 -17.17 -71.59
N GLY A 8 0.60 -17.12 -71.94
CA GLY A 8 -0.47 -16.92 -70.95
C GLY A 8 -0.73 -18.13 -70.03
N SER A 9 -0.51 -19.35 -70.58
CA SER A 9 -0.77 -20.57 -69.76
C SER A 9 0.37 -20.94 -68.81
N ALA A 10 1.59 -20.57 -69.13
CA ALA A 10 2.77 -20.78 -68.28
C ALA A 10 2.79 -19.85 -67.07
N VAL A 11 2.44 -18.55 -67.27
CA VAL A 11 2.32 -17.58 -66.15
C VAL A 11 1.19 -17.93 -65.20
N CYS A 12 0.10 -18.42 -65.74
CA CYS A 12 -1.05 -18.85 -64.90
C CYS A 12 -0.75 -20.13 -64.10
N LYS A 13 0.10 -21.04 -64.63
CA LYS A 13 0.53 -22.24 -63.91
C LYS A 13 1.58 -21.93 -62.84
N LEU A 14 2.47 -20.97 -63.04
CA LEU A 14 3.43 -20.50 -62.04
C LEU A 14 2.72 -19.73 -60.90
N SER A 15 1.76 -18.86 -61.26
CA SER A 15 0.96 -18.13 -60.22
C SER A 15 0.14 -19.08 -59.36
N LYS A 16 -0.45 -20.16 -59.92
CA LYS A 16 -1.16 -21.18 -59.16
C LYS A 16 -0.22 -22.07 -58.34
N MET A 17 1.03 -22.27 -58.75
CA MET A 17 2.02 -23.02 -58.01
C MET A 17 2.61 -22.19 -56.87
N PHE A 18 2.86 -20.92 -57.07
CA PHE A 18 3.25 -19.99 -55.98
C PHE A 18 2.10 -19.76 -54.97
N PHE A 19 0.87 -19.68 -55.43
CA PHE A 19 -0.30 -19.57 -54.52
C PHE A 19 -0.53 -20.84 -53.67
N ARG A 20 -0.24 -22.04 -54.24
CA ARG A 20 -0.30 -23.29 -53.48
C ARG A 20 0.92 -23.50 -52.58
N LEU A 21 2.12 -23.02 -52.93
CA LEU A 21 3.26 -23.02 -52.02
C LEU A 21 3.12 -21.96 -50.91
N GLY A 22 2.55 -20.78 -51.20
CA GLY A 22 2.27 -19.74 -50.21
C GLY A 22 1.23 -20.20 -49.17
N ILE A 23 0.21 -20.98 -49.57
CA ILE A 23 -0.77 -21.55 -48.66
C ILE A 23 -0.17 -22.70 -47.82
N CYS A 24 0.73 -23.49 -48.36
CA CYS A 24 1.43 -24.54 -47.60
C CYS A 24 2.52 -24.00 -46.69
N LEU A 25 3.19 -22.87 -47.03
CA LEU A 25 4.13 -22.21 -46.12
C LEU A 25 3.40 -21.47 -45.00
N SER A 26 2.19 -20.94 -45.24
CA SER A 26 1.38 -20.32 -44.17
C SER A 26 0.79 -21.31 -43.17
N LEU A 27 0.79 -22.61 -43.46
CA LEU A 27 0.35 -23.68 -42.56
C LEU A 27 1.51 -24.29 -41.74
N LEU A 28 2.79 -23.96 -42.04
CA LEU A 28 3.97 -24.50 -41.38
C LEU A 28 4.70 -23.46 -40.47
N PHE A 29 4.34 -22.18 -40.54
CA PHE A 29 4.72 -21.23 -39.53
C PHE A 29 3.61 -21.21 -38.47
N PRO A 30 3.92 -21.52 -37.20
CA PRO A 30 3.03 -21.10 -36.13
C PRO A 30 2.91 -19.59 -36.28
N CYS A 31 1.68 -19.12 -36.49
CA CYS A 31 1.40 -17.70 -36.63
C CYS A 31 1.79 -17.04 -35.30
N ILE A 32 3.02 -16.56 -35.21
CA ILE A 32 3.42 -15.59 -34.20
C ILE A 32 2.77 -14.28 -34.66
N ALA A 33 1.47 -14.18 -34.52
CA ALA A 33 0.82 -12.88 -34.52
C ALA A 33 1.13 -12.26 -33.15
N THR A 34 2.27 -11.64 -33.01
CA THR A 34 2.56 -10.74 -31.91
C THR A 34 1.65 -9.54 -32.08
N SER A 35 0.50 -9.59 -31.46
CA SER A 35 -0.46 -8.51 -31.46
C SER A 35 -0.11 -7.41 -30.43
N GLY A 36 0.89 -7.63 -29.56
CA GLY A 36 1.35 -6.71 -28.55
C GLY A 36 2.52 -5.82 -29.02
N GLN A 37 2.59 -4.60 -28.52
CA GLN A 37 3.71 -3.68 -28.66
C GLN A 37 4.47 -3.65 -27.34
N GLU A 38 5.80 -3.76 -27.41
CA GLU A 38 6.67 -3.63 -26.24
C GLU A 38 6.81 -2.16 -25.86
N ILE A 39 6.23 -1.78 -24.73
CA ILE A 39 6.17 -0.39 -24.25
C ILE A 39 6.20 -0.30 -22.72
N ALA A 40 6.52 0.90 -22.23
CA ALA A 40 6.24 1.32 -20.87
C ALA A 40 4.96 2.17 -20.83
N ILE A 41 4.08 1.93 -19.87
CA ILE A 41 2.92 2.79 -19.61
C ILE A 41 3.07 3.43 -18.23
N THR A 42 2.79 4.73 -18.15
CA THR A 42 2.71 5.47 -16.89
C THR A 42 1.24 5.65 -16.52
N MET A 43 0.84 5.13 -15.37
CA MET A 43 -0.49 5.30 -14.83
C MET A 43 -0.70 6.73 -14.31
N LYS A 44 -1.93 7.18 -14.17
CA LYS A 44 -2.26 8.49 -13.56
C LYS A 44 -1.79 8.63 -12.11
N SER A 45 -1.59 7.53 -11.42
CA SER A 45 -0.98 7.49 -10.08
C SER A 45 0.53 7.76 -10.09
N GLY A 46 1.19 7.70 -11.25
CA GLY A 46 2.64 7.73 -11.42
C GLY A 46 3.30 6.36 -11.48
N LEU A 47 2.56 5.27 -11.26
CA LEU A 47 3.10 3.91 -11.40
C LEU A 47 3.46 3.63 -12.87
N VAL A 48 4.64 3.04 -13.09
CA VAL A 48 5.12 2.62 -14.41
C VAL A 48 5.01 1.10 -14.52
N LEU A 49 4.45 0.63 -15.63
CA LEU A 49 4.37 -0.79 -16.00
C LEU A 49 5.03 -0.98 -17.35
N GLU A 50 5.87 -2.00 -17.47
CA GLU A 50 6.59 -2.34 -18.71
C GLU A 50 6.21 -3.74 -19.17
N GLY A 51 6.09 -3.94 -20.49
CA GLY A 51 5.76 -5.22 -21.05
C GLY A 51 5.29 -5.18 -22.49
N LEU A 52 4.95 -6.34 -23.02
CA LEU A 52 4.18 -6.47 -24.24
C LEU A 52 2.74 -6.04 -23.95
N ALA A 53 2.31 -4.97 -24.61
CA ALA A 53 1.00 -4.38 -24.37
C ALA A 53 0.00 -4.74 -25.46
N GLY A 54 -1.20 -5.13 -25.02
CA GLY A 54 -2.35 -5.37 -25.88
C GLY A 54 -3.65 -4.97 -25.19
N THR A 55 -4.79 -5.08 -25.88
CA THR A 55 -6.11 -4.80 -25.29
C THR A 55 -7.03 -6.01 -25.39
N ILE A 56 -7.85 -6.20 -24.36
CA ILE A 56 -8.85 -7.27 -24.28
C ILE A 56 -10.19 -6.70 -23.85
N ASP A 57 -11.29 -7.46 -24.10
CA ASP A 57 -12.63 -7.10 -23.67
C ASP A 57 -12.88 -7.43 -22.20
N GLU A 58 -12.41 -8.60 -21.76
CA GLU A 58 -12.63 -9.11 -20.41
C GLU A 58 -11.52 -10.04 -19.94
N ILE A 59 -11.34 -10.12 -18.65
CA ILE A 59 -10.54 -11.14 -17.98
C ILE A 59 -11.43 -12.37 -17.87
N SER A 60 -10.99 -13.51 -18.41
CA SER A 60 -11.73 -14.77 -18.36
C SER A 60 -10.81 -15.94 -18.00
N VAL A 61 -11.40 -17.07 -17.69
CA VAL A 61 -10.67 -18.33 -17.44
C VAL A 61 -9.98 -18.85 -18.71
N THR A 62 -10.50 -18.45 -19.88
CA THR A 62 -9.93 -18.76 -21.19
C THR A 62 -9.17 -17.53 -21.68
N LEU A 63 -7.88 -17.67 -21.94
CA LEU A 63 -7.06 -16.58 -22.47
C LEU A 63 -7.56 -16.16 -23.86
N GLU A 64 -8.08 -14.95 -23.94
CA GLU A 64 -8.29 -14.27 -25.21
C GLU A 64 -6.95 -13.81 -25.80
N ARG A 65 -6.85 -13.79 -27.13
CA ARG A 65 -5.71 -13.12 -27.77
C ARG A 65 -5.91 -11.61 -27.62
N PRO A 66 -4.93 -10.89 -27.03
CA PRO A 66 -5.04 -9.45 -26.99
C PRO A 66 -4.94 -8.88 -28.40
N ASP A 67 -5.85 -7.95 -28.75
CA ASP A 67 -5.68 -7.13 -29.93
C ASP A 67 -4.55 -6.11 -29.70
N ALA A 68 -3.90 -5.64 -30.75
CA ALA A 68 -3.09 -4.44 -30.69
C ALA A 68 -3.96 -3.30 -30.08
N PHE A 69 -3.32 -2.20 -29.62
CA PHE A 69 -4.02 -1.10 -28.95
C PHE A 69 -5.32 -0.66 -29.67
N GLY A 70 -6.39 -1.44 -29.52
CA GLY A 70 -7.69 -1.23 -30.11
C GLY A 70 -8.64 -0.36 -29.27
N GLN A 71 -9.94 -0.47 -29.54
CA GLN A 71 -10.96 0.29 -28.81
C GLN A 71 -11.35 -0.30 -27.46
N LYS A 72 -10.92 -1.54 -27.15
CA LYS A 72 -11.16 -2.23 -25.87
C LYS A 72 -10.59 -1.43 -24.69
N GLN A 73 -11.20 -1.55 -23.52
CA GLN A 73 -10.89 -0.70 -22.37
C GLN A 73 -9.87 -1.32 -21.40
N ILE A 74 -9.70 -2.63 -21.41
CA ILE A 74 -8.73 -3.33 -20.57
C ILE A 74 -7.42 -3.43 -21.33
N VAL A 75 -6.35 -2.90 -20.73
CA VAL A 75 -4.99 -3.05 -21.23
C VAL A 75 -4.33 -4.19 -20.48
N LEU A 76 -3.78 -5.13 -21.22
CA LEU A 76 -2.95 -6.22 -20.75
C LEU A 76 -1.49 -5.84 -20.96
N MET A 77 -0.69 -5.92 -19.90
CA MET A 77 0.78 -5.78 -19.92
C MET A 77 1.40 -7.12 -19.54
N ASP A 78 2.12 -7.76 -20.45
CA ASP A 78 2.85 -9.01 -20.20
C ASP A 78 4.35 -8.73 -20.14
N ASN A 79 4.95 -8.88 -18.94
CA ASN A 79 6.38 -8.68 -18.71
C ASN A 79 7.18 -10.01 -18.68
N GLY A 80 6.53 -11.07 -19.08
CA GLY A 80 7.09 -12.43 -19.08
C GLY A 80 6.87 -13.18 -17.76
N LEU A 81 6.88 -12.52 -16.61
CA LEU A 81 6.58 -13.13 -15.30
C LEU A 81 5.07 -13.08 -14.99
N THR A 82 4.50 -11.91 -15.21
CA THR A 82 3.11 -11.60 -14.88
C THR A 82 2.37 -10.97 -16.05
N ARG A 83 1.06 -11.14 -16.06
CA ARG A 83 0.12 -10.37 -16.87
C ARG A 83 -0.60 -9.40 -15.96
N THR A 84 -0.44 -8.11 -16.23
CA THR A 84 -1.07 -7.05 -15.44
C THR A 84 -2.20 -6.42 -16.25
N TYR A 85 -3.40 -6.41 -15.68
CA TYR A 85 -4.59 -5.85 -16.30
C TYR A 85 -4.94 -4.52 -15.64
N VAL A 86 -5.06 -3.47 -16.46
CA VAL A 86 -5.38 -2.10 -16.02
C VAL A 86 -6.41 -1.45 -16.93
N SER A 87 -7.13 -0.45 -16.43
CA SER A 87 -8.03 0.33 -17.28
C SER A 87 -7.24 1.28 -18.18
N LYS A 88 -7.57 1.29 -19.48
CA LYS A 88 -7.02 2.25 -20.46
C LYS A 88 -7.22 3.70 -20.01
N ARG A 89 -8.30 3.97 -19.28
CA ARG A 89 -8.63 5.31 -18.77
C ARG A 89 -7.72 5.78 -17.65
N ASP A 90 -7.01 4.86 -16.99
CA ASP A 90 -6.07 5.19 -15.92
C ASP A 90 -4.63 5.40 -16.41
N ILE A 91 -4.38 5.23 -17.69
CA ILE A 91 -3.09 5.50 -18.33
C ILE A 91 -2.95 7.00 -18.58
N ALA A 92 -1.83 7.56 -18.13
CA ALA A 92 -1.46 8.95 -18.36
C ALA A 92 -0.59 9.10 -19.59
N ASN A 93 0.41 8.22 -19.77
CA ASN A 93 1.41 8.32 -20.83
C ASN A 93 1.89 6.93 -21.27
N LYS A 94 2.54 6.89 -22.44
CA LYS A 94 3.23 5.73 -23.00
C LYS A 94 4.64 6.13 -23.39
N GLY A 95 5.59 5.22 -23.19
CA GLY A 95 7.01 5.41 -23.52
C GLY A 95 7.63 4.11 -24.02
N ASP A 96 8.92 4.15 -24.26
CA ASP A 96 9.68 2.97 -24.66
C ASP A 96 9.91 2.05 -23.46
N SER A 97 9.94 0.74 -23.69
CA SER A 97 10.23 -0.27 -22.69
C SER A 97 11.74 -0.44 -22.50
N SER A 98 12.14 -0.76 -21.27
CA SER A 98 13.50 -1.15 -20.90
C SER A 98 13.63 -2.65 -20.61
N LEU A 99 12.68 -3.45 -21.07
CA LEU A 99 12.73 -4.90 -20.83
C LEU A 99 13.95 -5.53 -21.51
N SER A 100 14.60 -6.44 -20.77
CA SER A 100 15.67 -7.26 -21.32
C SER A 100 15.12 -8.34 -22.25
N SER A 101 15.71 -8.46 -23.43
CA SER A 101 15.44 -9.55 -24.36
C SER A 101 16.33 -10.78 -24.12
N THR A 102 17.23 -10.75 -23.15
CA THR A 102 18.17 -11.84 -22.85
C THR A 102 17.43 -13.05 -22.32
N GLU A 103 17.47 -14.16 -23.04
CA GLU A 103 16.97 -15.46 -22.63
C GLU A 103 18.06 -16.50 -22.83
N LEU A 104 18.32 -17.29 -21.79
CA LEU A 104 19.28 -18.39 -21.80
C LEU A 104 18.54 -19.71 -21.63
N ASP A 105 18.70 -20.61 -22.59
CA ASP A 105 18.08 -21.93 -22.54
C ASP A 105 18.93 -22.90 -21.72
N ILE A 106 18.31 -23.61 -20.80
CA ILE A 106 18.91 -24.69 -20.00
C ILE A 106 18.29 -26.00 -20.43
N TRP A 107 19.09 -26.85 -21.08
CA TRP A 107 18.57 -28.13 -21.53
C TRP A 107 18.17 -29.02 -20.37
N GLN A 108 16.92 -29.48 -20.37
CA GLN A 108 16.33 -30.41 -19.41
C GLN A 108 15.43 -31.43 -20.13
N ARG A 109 15.27 -32.61 -19.54
CA ARG A 109 14.35 -33.61 -20.07
C ARG A 109 12.93 -33.34 -19.56
N THR A 110 12.20 -32.50 -20.23
CA THR A 110 10.85 -32.10 -19.84
C THR A 110 9.81 -33.21 -20.04
N ALA A 111 8.83 -33.26 -19.15
CA ALA A 111 7.73 -34.22 -19.20
C ALA A 111 6.65 -33.76 -20.19
N GLY A 112 6.40 -34.60 -21.19
CA GLY A 112 5.17 -34.48 -22.00
C GLY A 112 3.96 -35.09 -21.29
N GLY A 113 2.75 -34.90 -21.84
CA GLY A 113 1.54 -35.54 -21.34
C GLY A 113 0.42 -34.58 -20.92
N GLN A 114 -0.49 -35.05 -20.08
CA GLN A 114 -1.62 -34.26 -19.61
C GLN A 114 -1.17 -33.04 -18.78
N LYS A 115 -1.82 -31.89 -19.01
CA LYS A 115 -1.61 -30.69 -18.21
C LYS A 115 -1.84 -30.99 -16.71
N GLY A 116 -0.90 -30.60 -15.88
CA GLY A 116 -1.00 -30.72 -14.43
C GLY A 116 -2.13 -29.82 -13.91
N HIS A 117 -3.04 -30.42 -13.15
CA HIS A 117 -4.10 -29.72 -12.43
C HIS A 117 -4.09 -30.19 -10.98
N GLY A 118 -4.48 -29.33 -10.06
CA GLY A 118 -4.59 -29.71 -8.65
C GLY A 118 -4.42 -28.52 -7.71
N ILE A 119 -4.45 -28.81 -6.42
CA ILE A 119 -4.19 -27.84 -5.36
C ILE A 119 -2.73 -28.03 -4.93
N LEU A 120 -1.96 -26.97 -4.93
CA LEU A 120 -0.60 -26.97 -4.41
C LEU A 120 -0.62 -27.24 -2.91
N LEU A 121 0.12 -28.27 -2.48
CA LEU A 121 0.22 -28.66 -1.06
C LEU A 121 1.53 -28.19 -0.44
N ASP A 122 2.64 -28.33 -1.19
CA ASP A 122 3.97 -28.04 -0.67
C ASP A 122 4.96 -27.79 -1.82
N ILE A 123 6.00 -26.99 -1.55
CA ILE A 123 7.05 -26.65 -2.49
C ILE A 123 8.41 -26.94 -1.82
N GLY A 124 9.14 -27.89 -2.37
CA GLY A 124 10.52 -28.16 -1.96
C GLY A 124 11.52 -27.11 -2.43
N PRO A 125 12.67 -27.01 -1.78
CA PRO A 125 13.75 -26.13 -2.21
C PRO A 125 14.35 -26.59 -3.55
N PHE A 126 15.01 -25.65 -4.26
CA PHE A 126 15.86 -26.01 -5.40
C PHE A 126 17.17 -26.64 -4.94
N ASP A 127 17.59 -27.70 -5.62
CA ASP A 127 18.94 -28.25 -5.50
C ASP A 127 19.97 -27.45 -6.31
N GLU A 128 21.23 -27.86 -6.24
CA GLU A 128 22.35 -27.23 -6.98
C GLU A 128 22.21 -27.36 -8.52
N HIS A 129 21.36 -28.28 -8.97
CA HIS A 129 21.09 -28.52 -10.38
C HIS A 129 19.89 -27.75 -10.92
N GLY A 130 19.26 -26.94 -10.08
CA GLY A 130 18.04 -26.20 -10.43
C GLY A 130 16.79 -27.06 -10.50
N HIS A 131 16.80 -28.23 -9.81
CA HIS A 131 15.63 -29.10 -9.68
C HIS A 131 14.96 -28.87 -8.33
N ARG A 132 13.65 -29.04 -8.29
CA ARG A 132 12.85 -29.08 -7.06
C ARG A 132 11.66 -30.03 -7.21
N THR A 133 11.04 -30.40 -6.10
CA THR A 133 9.82 -31.18 -6.10
C THR A 133 8.68 -30.33 -5.55
N ILE A 134 7.58 -30.26 -6.24
CA ILE A 134 6.32 -29.72 -5.73
C ILE A 134 5.35 -30.88 -5.48
N TRP A 135 4.49 -30.75 -4.48
CA TRP A 135 3.44 -31.70 -4.19
C TRP A 135 2.08 -31.08 -4.46
N VAL A 136 1.30 -31.76 -5.29
CA VAL A 136 -0.06 -31.30 -5.62
C VAL A 136 -1.07 -32.35 -5.21
N ARG A 137 -2.28 -31.91 -4.84
CA ARG A 137 -3.44 -32.77 -4.68
C ARG A 137 -4.18 -32.79 -5.97
N ASP A 138 -4.23 -33.95 -6.62
CA ASP A 138 -4.92 -34.11 -7.90
C ASP A 138 -6.46 -34.17 -7.74
N THR A 139 -7.17 -34.21 -8.84
CA THR A 139 -8.63 -34.29 -8.88
C THR A 139 -9.21 -35.57 -8.21
N THR A 140 -8.38 -36.58 -8.00
CA THR A 140 -8.74 -37.80 -7.26
C THR A 140 -8.33 -37.75 -5.78
N ASN A 141 -8.02 -36.55 -5.27
CA ASN A 141 -7.61 -36.26 -3.88
C ASN A 141 -6.31 -36.95 -3.45
N ARG A 142 -5.46 -37.39 -4.38
CA ARG A 142 -4.16 -38.00 -4.10
C ARG A 142 -3.06 -36.94 -4.08
N ARG A 143 -2.09 -37.11 -3.17
CA ARG A 143 -0.85 -36.32 -3.15
C ARG A 143 0.11 -36.86 -4.22
N VAL A 144 0.44 -36.03 -5.20
CA VAL A 144 1.30 -36.39 -6.34
C VAL A 144 2.55 -35.50 -6.32
N PRO A 145 3.76 -36.07 -6.34
CA PRO A 145 4.98 -35.29 -6.52
C PRO A 145 5.19 -34.95 -8.00
N ILE A 146 5.61 -33.72 -8.28
CA ILE A 146 6.04 -33.27 -9.60
C ILE A 146 7.46 -32.73 -9.45
N VAL A 147 8.42 -33.39 -10.10
CA VAL A 147 9.79 -32.89 -10.20
C VAL A 147 9.82 -31.79 -11.25
N GLN A 148 10.40 -30.66 -10.90
CA GLN A 148 10.54 -29.50 -11.78
C GLN A 148 12.01 -29.15 -11.96
N GLY A 149 12.39 -28.61 -13.15
CA GLY A 149 13.72 -28.09 -13.42
C GLY A 149 13.63 -26.74 -14.12
N ILE A 150 14.66 -25.92 -13.93
CA ILE A 150 14.82 -24.64 -14.63
C ILE A 150 15.17 -24.94 -16.09
N THR A 151 14.37 -24.45 -17.04
CA THR A 151 14.55 -24.64 -18.48
C THR A 151 14.95 -23.35 -19.20
N LYS A 152 14.56 -22.18 -18.65
CA LYS A 152 14.98 -20.88 -19.19
C LYS A 152 15.33 -19.91 -18.08
N LEU A 153 16.29 -19.03 -18.37
CA LEU A 153 16.71 -17.93 -17.52
C LEU A 153 16.55 -16.61 -18.28
N ASN A 154 15.85 -15.67 -17.67
CA ASN A 154 15.79 -14.27 -18.06
C ASN A 154 16.15 -13.42 -16.83
N PRO A 155 16.70 -12.23 -16.95
CA PRO A 155 17.04 -11.38 -15.83
C PRO A 155 15.87 -11.09 -14.86
N LYS A 156 14.63 -11.07 -15.35
CA LYS A 156 13.42 -10.83 -14.52
C LYS A 156 12.71 -12.11 -14.08
N TRP A 157 12.74 -13.16 -14.90
CA TRP A 157 12.02 -14.40 -14.63
C TRP A 157 12.82 -15.64 -15.02
N VAL A 158 12.46 -16.75 -14.39
CA VAL A 158 12.93 -18.08 -14.76
C VAL A 158 11.75 -18.97 -15.09
N GLU A 159 11.87 -19.79 -16.13
CA GLU A 159 10.88 -20.80 -16.48
C GLU A 159 11.26 -22.15 -15.87
N VAL A 160 10.29 -22.74 -15.23
CA VAL A 160 10.43 -24.04 -14.55
C VAL A 160 9.40 -24.99 -15.14
N GLU A 161 9.87 -26.12 -15.65
CA GLU A 161 9.03 -27.14 -16.26
C GLU A 161 9.10 -28.45 -15.48
N ALA A 162 8.00 -29.20 -15.55
CA ALA A 162 7.98 -30.56 -15.04
C ALA A 162 8.95 -31.45 -15.83
N LEU A 163 9.79 -32.20 -15.14
CA LEU A 163 10.75 -33.12 -15.71
C LEU A 163 10.16 -34.54 -15.80
N VAL A 164 10.72 -35.36 -16.71
CA VAL A 164 10.36 -36.77 -16.81
C VAL A 164 10.69 -37.46 -15.48
N ASN A 165 9.65 -38.04 -14.87
CA ASN A 165 9.82 -38.89 -13.71
C ASN A 165 9.97 -40.35 -14.16
N PRO A 166 11.10 -41.02 -13.92
CA PRO A 166 11.35 -42.42 -14.30
C PRO A 166 10.30 -43.38 -13.69
N ASN A 167 9.72 -43.00 -12.54
CA ASN A 167 8.74 -43.82 -11.83
C ASN A 167 7.29 -43.63 -12.33
N GLY A 168 7.10 -42.88 -13.43
CA GLY A 168 5.81 -42.63 -14.01
C GLY A 168 5.04 -41.46 -13.42
N GLY A 169 3.80 -41.24 -13.91
CA GLY A 169 2.96 -40.14 -13.44
C GLY A 169 3.32 -38.77 -13.98
N ASN A 170 3.98 -38.73 -15.16
CA ASN A 170 4.39 -37.49 -15.81
C ASN A 170 3.20 -36.56 -16.06
N ARG A 171 3.37 -35.32 -15.62
CA ARG A 171 2.41 -34.23 -15.85
C ARG A 171 3.13 -33.03 -16.44
N ASN A 172 2.59 -32.48 -17.50
CA ASN A 172 3.11 -31.23 -18.08
C ASN A 172 2.70 -30.05 -17.21
N TRP A 173 3.70 -29.36 -16.70
CA TRP A 173 3.49 -28.14 -15.90
C TRP A 173 4.63 -27.17 -16.12
N THR A 174 4.32 -26.03 -16.71
CA THR A 174 5.22 -24.89 -16.88
C THR A 174 4.77 -23.75 -15.98
N MET A 175 5.70 -23.12 -15.28
CA MET A 175 5.46 -21.93 -14.46
C MET A 175 6.65 -20.98 -14.50
N ARG A 176 6.40 -19.70 -14.20
CA ARG A 176 7.46 -18.69 -14.11
C ARG A 176 7.60 -18.18 -12.70
N LEU A 177 8.85 -17.97 -12.30
CA LEU A 177 9.26 -17.44 -11.00
C LEU A 177 10.11 -16.20 -11.22
N ALA A 178 10.10 -15.26 -10.27
CA ALA A 178 11.03 -14.14 -10.33
C ALA A 178 12.47 -14.63 -10.16
N THR A 179 13.39 -14.19 -11.00
CA THR A 179 14.83 -14.53 -10.91
C THR A 179 15.40 -14.14 -9.56
N SER A 180 14.92 -13.04 -8.97
CA SER A 180 15.30 -12.59 -7.63
C SER A 180 14.86 -13.53 -6.50
N SER A 181 13.91 -14.45 -6.75
CA SER A 181 13.44 -15.42 -5.75
C SER A 181 14.30 -16.68 -5.69
N LEU A 182 15.20 -16.89 -6.65
CA LEU A 182 16.12 -18.03 -6.64
C LEU A 182 17.18 -17.88 -5.55
N PRO A 183 17.57 -18.99 -4.88
CA PRO A 183 18.76 -18.97 -4.03
C PRO A 183 19.99 -18.53 -4.82
N PRO A 184 20.87 -17.68 -4.24
CA PRO A 184 22.04 -17.12 -4.95
C PRO A 184 22.94 -18.15 -5.60
N ASN A 185 23.19 -19.24 -4.90
CA ASN A 185 24.03 -20.35 -5.39
C ASN A 185 23.38 -21.09 -6.56
N VAL A 186 22.06 -21.29 -6.53
CA VAL A 186 21.33 -21.95 -7.62
C VAL A 186 21.41 -21.11 -8.90
N LEU A 187 21.07 -19.82 -8.81
CA LEU A 187 21.16 -18.91 -9.95
C LEU A 187 22.58 -18.87 -10.54
N ARG A 188 23.59 -18.72 -9.69
CA ARG A 188 24.99 -18.72 -10.12
C ARG A 188 25.36 -20.01 -10.84
N ASN A 189 25.04 -21.19 -10.26
CA ASN A 189 25.32 -22.48 -10.87
C ASN A 189 24.64 -22.64 -12.23
N MET A 190 23.38 -22.16 -12.35
CA MET A 190 22.66 -22.21 -13.63
C MET A 190 23.31 -21.33 -14.68
N LEU A 191 23.70 -20.10 -14.34
CA LEU A 191 24.41 -19.20 -15.25
C LEU A 191 25.77 -19.75 -15.68
N HIS A 192 26.53 -20.31 -14.74
CA HIS A 192 27.83 -20.93 -15.09
C HIS A 192 27.71 -22.18 -15.98
N ARG A 193 26.55 -22.84 -16.02
CA ARG A 193 26.31 -23.95 -16.98
C ARG A 193 26.14 -23.50 -18.40
N THR A 194 25.84 -22.25 -18.65
CA THR A 194 25.77 -21.70 -20.02
C THR A 194 27.17 -21.40 -20.60
N ILE A 195 28.21 -21.40 -19.75
CA ILE A 195 29.60 -21.15 -20.12
C ILE A 195 30.20 -22.44 -20.63
N ASN A 196 30.53 -22.52 -21.92
CA ASN A 196 31.16 -23.68 -22.52
C ASN A 196 32.69 -23.76 -22.20
N ASP A 197 33.35 -22.60 -22.13
CA ASP A 197 34.76 -22.51 -21.77
C ASP A 197 34.96 -21.51 -20.60
N PRO A 198 35.26 -22.01 -19.38
CA PRO A 198 35.54 -21.20 -18.21
C PRO A 198 36.73 -20.23 -18.35
N LYS A 199 37.63 -20.45 -19.34
CA LYS A 199 38.73 -19.56 -19.62
C LYS A 199 38.37 -18.46 -20.65
N ASN A 200 37.20 -18.55 -21.24
CA ASN A 200 36.73 -17.52 -22.18
C ASN A 200 36.16 -16.34 -21.38
N ALA A 201 36.89 -15.23 -21.33
CA ALA A 201 36.53 -14.02 -20.64
C ALA A 201 35.22 -13.41 -21.15
N VAL A 202 34.91 -13.50 -22.45
CA VAL A 202 33.70 -12.96 -23.07
C VAL A 202 32.46 -13.72 -22.59
N GLN A 203 32.49 -15.05 -22.59
CA GLN A 203 31.36 -15.84 -22.07
C GLN A 203 31.10 -15.60 -20.57
N ARG A 204 32.17 -15.39 -19.80
CA ARG A 204 32.00 -15.05 -18.38
C ARG A 204 31.45 -13.63 -18.18
N MET A 205 31.75 -12.69 -19.07
CA MET A 205 31.15 -11.35 -19.05
C MET A 205 29.64 -11.37 -19.32
N GLU A 206 29.11 -12.31 -20.11
CA GLU A 206 27.68 -12.50 -20.31
C GLU A 206 26.93 -12.76 -18.97
N VAL A 207 27.59 -13.45 -18.02
CA VAL A 207 27.04 -13.65 -16.66
C VAL A 207 27.01 -12.34 -15.87
N VAL A 208 28.05 -11.50 -16.03
CA VAL A 208 28.08 -10.16 -15.40
C VAL A 208 26.96 -9.30 -15.97
N GLU A 209 26.80 -9.29 -17.29
CA GLU A 209 25.72 -8.56 -17.97
C GLU A 209 24.33 -9.02 -17.54
N PHE A 210 24.12 -10.34 -17.42
CA PHE A 210 22.88 -10.89 -16.89
C PHE A 210 22.56 -10.35 -15.48
N TYR A 211 23.57 -10.29 -14.58
CA TYR A 211 23.37 -9.72 -13.24
C TYR A 211 23.10 -8.21 -13.28
N VAL A 212 23.68 -7.47 -14.22
CA VAL A 212 23.39 -6.04 -14.42
C VAL A 212 21.95 -5.84 -14.87
N GLU A 213 21.48 -6.59 -15.85
CA GLU A 213 20.11 -6.54 -16.35
C GLU A 213 19.08 -7.00 -15.29
N ALA A 214 19.50 -7.92 -14.40
CA ALA A 214 18.72 -8.34 -13.24
C ALA A 214 18.79 -7.35 -12.06
N GLU A 215 19.45 -6.19 -12.21
CA GLU A 215 19.71 -5.17 -11.18
C GLU A 215 20.44 -5.72 -9.93
N GLN A 216 21.15 -6.86 -10.08
CA GLN A 216 21.91 -7.48 -9.02
C GLN A 216 23.38 -7.03 -9.03
N TYR A 217 23.60 -5.72 -9.01
CA TYR A 217 24.89 -5.07 -9.19
C TYR A 217 26.00 -5.59 -8.28
N ARG A 218 25.68 -5.92 -7.04
CA ARG A 218 26.65 -6.50 -6.10
C ARG A 218 27.20 -7.84 -6.60
N ARG A 219 26.31 -8.71 -7.14
CA ARG A 219 26.73 -10.01 -7.70
C ARG A 219 27.49 -9.83 -9.00
N ALA A 220 27.10 -8.85 -9.80
CA ALA A 220 27.86 -8.49 -11.01
C ALA A 220 29.28 -8.08 -10.66
N ILE A 221 29.49 -7.28 -9.60
CA ILE A 221 30.82 -6.88 -9.12
C ILE A 221 31.60 -8.10 -8.57
N GLU A 222 30.96 -8.98 -7.80
CA GLU A 222 31.54 -10.21 -7.28
C GLU A 222 32.02 -11.13 -8.42
N GLU A 223 31.19 -11.32 -9.46
CA GLU A 223 31.54 -12.15 -10.63
C GLU A 223 32.68 -11.53 -11.45
N LEU A 224 32.62 -10.22 -11.74
CA LEU A 224 33.72 -9.53 -12.44
C LEU A 224 35.03 -9.64 -11.67
N THR A 225 34.99 -9.47 -10.35
CA THR A 225 36.17 -9.62 -9.49
C THR A 225 36.73 -11.05 -9.57
N GLN A 226 35.87 -12.06 -9.69
CA GLN A 226 36.30 -13.45 -9.86
C GLN A 226 36.94 -13.68 -11.23
N ILE A 227 36.38 -13.08 -12.31
CA ILE A 227 36.99 -13.14 -13.65
C ILE A 227 38.41 -12.55 -13.63
N GLU A 228 38.61 -11.41 -13.00
CA GLU A 228 39.91 -10.74 -12.89
C GLU A 228 40.96 -11.54 -12.10
N ARG A 229 40.53 -12.35 -11.15
CA ARG A 229 41.40 -13.26 -10.39
C ARG A 229 41.81 -14.48 -11.21
N ASP A 230 40.84 -15.07 -11.94
CA ASP A 230 41.04 -16.30 -12.70
C ASP A 230 41.77 -16.02 -14.04
N LEU A 231 41.62 -14.83 -14.61
CA LEU A 231 42.18 -14.40 -15.89
C LEU A 231 42.93 -13.06 -15.74
N PRO A 232 44.10 -13.04 -15.05
CA PRO A 232 44.82 -11.80 -14.76
C PRO A 232 45.23 -11.03 -16.01
N ASP A 233 45.53 -11.71 -17.11
CA ASP A 233 45.93 -11.07 -18.39
C ASP A 233 44.80 -10.29 -19.07
N ALA A 234 43.54 -10.61 -18.74
CA ALA A 234 42.37 -9.93 -19.25
C ALA A 234 41.92 -8.72 -18.39
N ARG A 235 42.53 -8.51 -17.22
CA ARG A 235 42.09 -7.52 -16.21
C ARG A 235 41.99 -6.09 -16.75
N ASP A 236 42.94 -5.69 -17.58
CA ASP A 236 42.99 -4.33 -18.14
C ASP A 236 41.86 -4.08 -19.14
N ASN A 237 41.36 -5.14 -19.81
CA ASN A 237 40.25 -5.07 -20.75
C ASN A 237 38.94 -4.68 -20.05
N PHE A 238 38.76 -5.02 -18.75
CA PHE A 238 37.53 -4.79 -17.98
C PHE A 238 37.58 -3.53 -17.09
N LYS A 239 38.59 -2.68 -17.23
CA LYS A 239 38.74 -1.47 -16.42
C LYS A 239 37.54 -0.52 -16.57
N GLN A 240 37.03 -0.35 -17.77
CA GLN A 240 35.89 0.52 -18.06
C GLN A 240 34.57 -0.10 -17.52
N ASP A 241 34.40 -1.42 -17.71
CA ASP A 241 33.20 -2.12 -17.22
C ASP A 241 33.15 -2.11 -15.72
N ARG A 242 34.25 -2.31 -15.02
CA ARG A 242 34.36 -2.18 -13.57
C ARG A 242 33.95 -0.80 -13.09
N GLN A 243 34.45 0.25 -13.76
CA GLN A 243 34.11 1.63 -13.40
C GLN A 243 32.63 1.91 -13.64
N ARG A 244 32.08 1.49 -14.78
CA ARG A 244 30.66 1.61 -15.11
C ARG A 244 29.78 0.89 -14.08
N LEU A 245 30.14 -0.34 -13.73
CA LEU A 245 29.41 -1.17 -12.79
C LEU A 245 29.41 -0.58 -11.38
N ARG A 246 30.55 -0.05 -10.90
CA ARG A 246 30.65 0.67 -9.64
C ARG A 246 29.79 1.93 -9.62
N GLN A 247 29.73 2.69 -10.72
CA GLN A 247 28.86 3.85 -10.84
C GLN A 247 27.38 3.46 -10.78
N GLN A 248 26.96 2.39 -11.45
CA GLN A 248 25.59 1.89 -11.41
C GLN A 248 25.22 1.41 -10.00
N TYR A 249 26.07 0.63 -9.35
CA TYR A 249 25.89 0.19 -7.97
C TYR A 249 25.79 1.38 -7.01
N GLY A 250 26.72 2.34 -7.11
CA GLY A 250 26.71 3.54 -6.29
C GLY A 250 25.42 4.35 -6.45
N ARG A 251 24.91 4.50 -7.66
CA ARG A 251 23.62 5.17 -7.91
C ARG A 251 22.46 4.42 -7.25
N ASN A 252 22.39 3.10 -7.41
CA ASN A 252 21.37 2.28 -6.78
C ASN A 252 21.40 2.40 -5.23
N VAL A 253 22.60 2.42 -4.63
CA VAL A 253 22.75 2.61 -3.18
C VAL A 253 22.35 4.03 -2.75
N LEU A 254 22.69 5.06 -3.52
CA LEU A 254 22.27 6.43 -3.22
C LEU A 254 20.76 6.60 -3.28
N ASP A 255 20.11 5.99 -4.26
CA ASP A 255 18.65 5.99 -4.36
C ASP A 255 18.00 5.29 -3.17
N GLU A 256 18.56 4.16 -2.71
CA GLU A 256 18.09 3.47 -1.50
C GLU A 256 18.32 4.34 -0.25
N ILE A 257 19.44 5.02 -0.11
CA ILE A 257 19.74 5.95 1.00
C ILE A 257 18.71 7.09 1.03
N ARG A 258 18.45 7.73 -0.11
CA ARG A 258 17.45 8.80 -0.24
C ARG A 258 16.04 8.29 0.09
N PHE A 259 15.72 7.10 -0.37
CA PHE A 259 14.44 6.46 -0.08
C PHE A 259 14.29 6.21 1.43
N ARG A 260 15.31 5.64 2.09
CA ARG A 260 15.30 5.39 3.55
C ARG A 260 15.14 6.69 4.35
N ASP A 261 15.86 7.74 3.99
CA ASP A 261 15.72 9.06 4.61
C ASP A 261 14.29 9.61 4.45
N SER A 262 13.73 9.51 3.24
CA SER A 262 12.39 9.99 2.92
C SER A 262 11.29 9.31 3.74
N VAL A 263 11.44 8.02 4.06
CA VAL A 263 10.50 7.27 4.92
C VAL A 263 10.81 7.38 6.41
N GLY A 264 11.81 8.19 6.81
CA GLY A 264 12.15 8.52 8.20
C GLY A 264 13.19 7.62 8.84
N GLN A 265 13.86 6.75 8.08
CA GLN A 265 14.94 5.87 8.55
C GLN A 265 16.31 6.55 8.42
N ARG A 266 16.45 7.72 9.05
CA ARG A 266 17.59 8.64 8.84
C ARG A 266 18.92 8.12 9.36
N GLU A 267 18.93 7.47 10.53
CA GLU A 267 20.16 6.88 11.10
C GLU A 267 20.64 5.73 10.20
N LEU A 268 19.72 4.89 9.69
CA LEU A 268 20.05 3.84 8.76
C LEU A 268 20.60 4.42 7.44
N ALA A 269 19.95 5.44 6.89
CA ALA A 269 20.40 6.14 5.68
C ALA A 269 21.83 6.71 5.85
N ARG A 270 22.11 7.32 7.01
CA ARG A 270 23.46 7.83 7.35
C ARG A 270 24.49 6.71 7.49
N ALA A 271 24.12 5.63 8.18
CA ALA A 271 24.99 4.47 8.33
C ALA A 271 25.34 3.85 6.98
N MET A 272 24.36 3.75 6.07
CA MET A 272 24.58 3.29 4.71
C MET A 272 25.49 4.24 3.93
N ALA A 273 25.27 5.55 4.01
CA ALA A 273 26.12 6.55 3.35
C ALA A 273 27.56 6.55 3.89
N GLY A 274 27.74 6.30 5.18
CA GLY A 274 29.07 6.20 5.81
C GLY A 274 29.83 4.90 5.50
N ALA A 275 29.13 3.85 5.09
CA ALA A 275 29.73 2.58 4.73
C ALA A 275 30.24 2.52 3.26
N ILE A 276 29.96 3.54 2.46
CA ILE A 276 30.35 3.60 1.04
C ILE A 276 31.69 4.33 0.93
N ASP A 277 32.64 3.73 0.23
CA ASP A 277 33.88 4.41 -0.17
C ASP A 277 33.60 5.36 -1.35
N VAL A 278 33.50 6.64 -1.03
CA VAL A 278 33.19 7.69 -2.02
C VAL A 278 34.37 7.94 -2.96
N ALA A 279 35.60 7.54 -2.59
CA ALA A 279 36.79 7.70 -3.44
C ALA A 279 36.72 6.86 -4.71
N ASP A 280 35.98 5.75 -4.69
CA ASP A 280 35.75 4.89 -5.87
C ASP A 280 34.70 5.45 -6.85
N MET A 281 34.03 6.55 -6.49
CA MET A 281 33.03 7.22 -7.33
C MET A 281 33.59 8.45 -8.00
N ALA A 282 32.99 8.86 -9.10
CA ALA A 282 33.44 10.02 -9.85
C ALA A 282 32.28 10.92 -10.25
N GLY A 283 32.61 12.19 -10.49
CA GLY A 283 31.69 13.18 -11.04
C GLY A 283 30.50 13.50 -10.14
N GLN A 284 29.32 13.60 -10.74
CA GLN A 284 28.10 14.01 -10.05
C GLN A 284 27.69 13.06 -8.93
N LEU A 285 27.89 11.75 -9.08
CA LEU A 285 27.54 10.77 -8.06
C LEU A 285 28.32 10.98 -6.74
N GLN A 286 29.63 11.28 -6.84
CA GLN A 286 30.45 11.62 -5.69
C GLN A 286 29.94 12.89 -4.98
N ALA A 287 29.63 13.93 -5.76
CA ALA A 287 29.07 15.16 -5.23
C ALA A 287 27.74 14.93 -4.50
N ASP A 288 26.84 14.14 -5.07
CA ASP A 288 25.54 13.80 -4.51
C ASP A 288 25.64 13.05 -3.16
N PHE A 289 26.61 12.16 -2.99
CA PHE A 289 26.88 11.50 -1.72
C PHE A 289 27.40 12.49 -0.66
N LEU A 290 28.35 13.33 -1.04
CA LEU A 290 28.90 14.35 -0.14
C LEU A 290 27.84 15.38 0.28
N ASP A 291 27.01 15.80 -0.65
CA ASP A 291 25.88 16.70 -0.38
C ASP A 291 24.89 16.06 0.60
N PHE A 292 24.52 14.79 0.42
CA PHE A 292 23.66 14.08 1.37
C PHE A 292 24.25 14.05 2.79
N GLN A 293 25.53 13.73 2.91
CA GLN A 293 26.24 13.70 4.21
C GLN A 293 26.25 15.09 4.87
N GLN A 294 26.61 16.14 4.10
CA GLN A 294 26.63 17.52 4.60
C GLN A 294 25.26 18.01 5.01
N GLN A 295 24.21 17.76 4.23
CA GLN A 295 22.83 18.14 4.57
C GLN A 295 22.34 17.43 5.82
N SER A 296 22.70 16.17 6.02
CA SER A 296 22.38 15.43 7.24
C SER A 296 22.99 16.06 8.48
N ILE A 297 24.30 16.40 8.44
CA ILE A 297 25.01 17.08 9.54
C ILE A 297 24.44 18.48 9.78
N ALA A 298 24.18 19.24 8.72
CA ALA A 298 23.60 20.58 8.82
C ALA A 298 22.22 20.56 9.47
N THR A 299 21.42 19.54 9.20
CA THR A 299 20.08 19.37 9.80
C THR A 299 20.19 19.15 11.32
N GLU A 300 21.12 18.33 11.78
CA GLU A 300 21.35 18.12 13.22
C GLU A 300 21.80 19.38 13.94
N LYS A 301 22.76 20.08 13.37
CA LYS A 301 23.22 21.38 13.92
C LYS A 301 22.08 22.40 13.98
N ARG A 302 21.22 22.43 12.97
CA ARG A 302 20.06 23.33 12.94
C ARG A 302 19.07 23.01 14.05
N ILE A 303 18.82 21.74 14.34
CA ILE A 303 17.94 21.33 15.45
C ILE A 303 18.55 21.73 16.79
N GLU A 304 19.83 21.44 17.01
CA GLU A 304 20.52 21.76 18.26
C GLU A 304 20.55 23.26 18.51
N ASN A 305 20.84 24.07 17.48
CA ASN A 305 20.80 25.53 17.58
C ASN A 305 19.37 26.01 17.88
N ALA A 306 18.34 25.48 17.23
CA ALA A 306 16.95 25.85 17.46
C ALA A 306 16.52 25.53 18.92
N LYS A 307 16.91 24.35 19.43
CA LYS A 307 16.69 24.00 20.85
C LYS A 307 17.31 25.01 21.78
N LYS A 308 18.64 25.23 21.65
CA LYS A 308 19.41 26.12 22.53
C LYS A 308 18.85 27.53 22.51
N GLU A 309 18.52 28.05 21.34
CA GLU A 309 18.01 29.41 21.19
C GLU A 309 16.64 29.57 21.83
N LEU A 310 15.67 28.70 21.49
CA LEU A 310 14.30 28.77 22.02
C LEU A 310 14.28 28.58 23.53
N ILE A 311 14.98 27.56 24.05
CA ILE A 311 15.08 27.31 25.50
C ILE A 311 15.70 28.50 26.23
N GLY A 312 16.80 29.06 25.70
CA GLY A 312 17.43 30.22 26.30
C GLY A 312 16.55 31.47 26.34
N ARG A 313 15.73 31.70 25.31
CA ARG A 313 14.73 32.78 25.30
C ARG A 313 13.61 32.55 26.32
N CYS A 314 13.06 31.34 26.37
CA CYS A 314 12.03 30.99 27.36
C CYS A 314 12.54 31.21 28.79
N GLN A 315 13.76 30.76 29.13
CA GLN A 315 14.36 30.92 30.44
C GLN A 315 14.57 32.40 30.83
N LYS A 316 15.03 33.24 29.90
CA LYS A 316 15.16 34.68 30.09
C LYS A 316 13.84 35.37 30.35
N TYR A 317 12.78 34.97 29.59
CA TYR A 317 11.45 35.52 29.74
C TYR A 317 10.82 35.14 31.09
N ILE A 318 10.94 33.87 31.51
CA ILE A 318 10.49 33.39 32.83
C ILE A 318 11.15 34.19 33.94
N ALA A 319 12.46 34.40 33.88
CA ALA A 319 13.21 35.14 34.90
C ALA A 319 12.87 36.64 34.97
N ALA A 320 12.31 37.20 33.89
CA ALA A 320 11.89 38.60 33.82
C ALA A 320 10.40 38.83 34.17
N HIS A 321 9.59 37.77 34.29
CA HIS A 321 8.14 37.84 34.52
C HIS A 321 7.72 36.83 35.60
N ASP A 322 8.32 36.92 36.79
CA ASP A 322 8.10 36.01 37.92
C ASP A 322 6.72 36.17 38.58
N ASP A 323 6.00 37.22 38.23
CA ASP A 323 4.63 37.53 38.68
C ASP A 323 3.51 36.85 37.85
N GLN A 324 3.86 36.08 36.79
CA GLN A 324 2.89 35.49 35.84
C GLN A 324 3.00 33.94 35.79
N PRO A 325 2.51 33.22 36.83
CA PRO A 325 2.75 31.78 36.97
C PRO A 325 2.17 30.92 35.80
N ALA A 326 1.04 31.29 35.23
CA ALA A 326 0.45 30.53 34.11
C ALA A 326 1.31 30.60 32.85
N GLN A 327 1.95 31.75 32.58
CA GLN A 327 2.88 31.87 31.45
C GLN A 327 4.18 31.12 31.71
N GLN A 328 4.67 31.14 32.95
CA GLN A 328 5.85 30.34 33.34
C GLN A 328 5.60 28.85 33.14
N ASP A 329 4.46 28.33 33.60
CA ASP A 329 4.11 26.92 33.45
C ASP A 329 4.05 26.52 31.96
N ALA A 330 3.41 27.32 31.10
CA ALA A 330 3.34 27.05 29.68
C ALA A 330 4.72 27.07 29.01
N LEU A 331 5.58 28.02 29.34
CA LEU A 331 6.94 28.06 28.80
C LEU A 331 7.82 26.94 29.34
N GLN A 332 7.65 26.55 30.61
CA GLN A 332 8.38 25.45 31.20
C GLN A 332 8.04 24.12 30.49
N GLN A 333 6.75 23.86 30.22
CA GLN A 333 6.33 22.72 29.44
C GLN A 333 6.91 22.76 28.01
N LEU A 334 6.95 23.93 27.36
CA LEU A 334 7.59 24.07 26.05
C LEU A 334 9.09 23.73 26.11
N ILE A 335 9.80 24.20 27.13
CA ILE A 335 11.24 23.89 27.35
C ILE A 335 11.44 22.38 27.45
N GLU A 336 10.65 21.71 28.26
CA GLU A 336 10.75 20.25 28.47
C GLU A 336 10.48 19.48 27.18
N GLU A 337 9.36 19.79 26.49
CA GLU A 337 8.97 19.08 25.26
C GLU A 337 9.92 19.39 24.10
N VAL A 338 10.34 20.65 23.90
CA VAL A 338 11.31 20.99 22.84
C VAL A 338 12.67 20.37 23.14
N GLY A 339 13.09 20.37 24.40
CA GLY A 339 14.33 19.75 24.85
C GLY A 339 14.40 18.25 24.54
N SER A 340 13.31 17.52 24.83
CA SER A 340 13.25 16.07 24.61
C SER A 340 12.88 15.69 23.19
N ASP A 341 11.94 16.43 22.56
CA ASP A 341 11.17 15.94 21.42
C ASP A 341 11.37 16.70 20.11
N LEU A 342 12.12 17.81 20.09
CA LEU A 342 12.42 18.50 18.85
C LEU A 342 13.30 17.63 17.94
N ARG A 343 12.80 17.31 16.76
CA ARG A 343 13.39 16.40 15.77
C ARG A 343 13.19 16.96 14.35
N PRO A 344 13.86 16.42 13.34
CA PRO A 344 13.65 16.84 11.95
C PRO A 344 12.19 16.77 11.51
N THR A 345 11.42 15.82 12.04
CA THR A 345 10.03 15.54 11.67
C THR A 345 9.04 16.59 12.16
N ASN A 346 9.35 17.29 13.24
CA ASN A 346 8.48 18.31 13.85
C ASN A 346 9.08 19.73 13.91
N LEU A 347 10.29 19.91 13.36
CA LEU A 347 10.97 21.22 13.31
C LEU A 347 10.11 22.29 12.60
N ASN A 348 9.32 21.89 11.62
CA ASN A 348 8.41 22.77 10.90
C ASN A 348 7.33 23.41 11.79
N ARG A 349 7.02 22.84 12.96
CA ARG A 349 6.09 23.44 13.94
C ARG A 349 6.59 24.80 14.44
N LEU A 350 7.89 24.99 14.47
CA LEU A 350 8.54 26.24 14.89
C LEU A 350 8.85 27.18 13.71
N SER A 351 8.37 26.90 12.50
CA SER A 351 8.76 27.68 11.30
C SER A 351 8.27 29.13 11.34
N SER A 352 7.10 29.42 11.92
CA SER A 352 6.60 30.80 12.07
C SER A 352 7.44 31.60 13.07
N TYR A 353 7.80 31.01 14.21
CA TYR A 353 8.77 31.57 15.16
C TYR A 353 10.12 31.81 14.47
N ALA A 354 10.69 30.79 13.82
CA ALA A 354 12.00 30.89 13.19
C ALA A 354 12.08 31.95 12.07
N ARG A 355 10.96 32.18 11.36
CA ARG A 355 10.88 33.22 10.32
C ARG A 355 10.90 34.63 10.89
N LEU A 356 10.29 34.85 12.07
CA LEU A 356 10.10 36.17 12.68
C LEU A 356 11.07 36.47 13.82
N ILE A 357 11.97 35.57 14.16
CA ILE A 357 12.87 35.69 15.29
C ILE A 357 13.79 36.94 15.27
N ASN A 358 14.10 37.45 14.08
CA ASN A 358 14.92 38.63 13.84
C ASN A 358 14.08 39.87 13.45
N ASP A 359 12.75 39.78 13.56
CA ASP A 359 11.85 40.90 13.27
C ASP A 359 11.78 41.85 14.52
N ASN A 360 12.47 42.98 14.43
CA ASN A 360 12.52 43.97 15.50
C ASN A 360 11.17 44.63 15.82
N THR A 361 10.13 44.40 15.01
CA THR A 361 8.77 44.87 15.28
C THR A 361 7.99 43.99 16.24
N LYS A 362 8.51 42.78 16.55
CA LYS A 362 7.89 41.80 17.44
C LYS A 362 8.47 41.90 18.85
N THR A 363 7.60 41.85 19.84
CA THR A 363 7.99 41.69 21.24
C THR A 363 8.42 40.27 21.53
N GLU A 364 9.23 40.07 22.60
CA GLU A 364 9.63 38.70 23.01
C GLU A 364 8.42 37.82 23.33
N GLY A 365 7.40 38.38 24.02
CA GLY A 365 6.15 37.65 24.26
C GLY A 365 5.41 37.19 23.00
N GLN A 366 5.37 38.03 21.94
CA GLN A 366 4.81 37.63 20.65
C GLN A 366 5.59 36.51 19.98
N LEU A 367 6.92 36.56 20.01
CA LEU A 367 7.77 35.52 19.47
C LEU A 367 7.56 34.16 20.18
N LEU A 368 7.53 34.18 21.52
CA LEU A 368 7.29 33.00 22.34
C LEU A 368 5.85 32.47 22.16
N SER A 369 4.87 33.35 21.96
CA SER A 369 3.49 32.95 21.60
C SER A 369 3.45 32.17 20.28
N LEU A 370 4.20 32.63 19.26
CA LEU A 370 4.32 31.90 17.98
C LEU A 370 4.97 30.52 18.16
N ALA A 371 5.95 30.39 19.06
CA ALA A 371 6.57 29.09 19.33
C ALA A 371 5.62 28.16 20.09
N LEU A 372 4.93 28.65 21.14
CA LEU A 372 3.93 27.88 21.90
C LEU A 372 2.80 27.38 21.01
N SER A 373 2.14 28.29 20.30
CA SER A 373 0.99 27.95 19.45
C SER A 373 1.40 27.06 18.28
N GLY A 374 2.56 27.34 17.68
CA GLY A 374 3.11 26.52 16.59
C GLY A 374 3.48 25.10 17.04
N TRP A 375 4.02 24.95 18.23
CA TRP A 375 4.35 23.64 18.79
C TRP A 375 3.12 22.73 18.94
N ILE A 376 2.00 23.30 19.39
CA ILE A 376 0.77 22.55 19.68
C ILE A 376 -0.14 22.39 18.45
N MET A 377 -0.36 23.48 17.70
CA MET A 377 -1.33 23.50 16.59
C MET A 377 -0.68 23.38 15.21
N GLY A 378 0.66 23.45 15.11
CA GLY A 378 1.37 23.54 13.82
C GLY A 378 1.48 24.97 13.30
N SER A 379 2.46 25.22 12.43
CA SER A 379 2.88 26.56 12.01
C SER A 379 1.82 27.37 11.22
N SER A 380 0.77 26.74 10.70
CA SER A 380 -0.29 27.43 9.96
C SER A 380 -1.40 28.02 10.84
N ASN A 381 -1.44 27.67 12.13
CA ASN A 381 -2.50 28.05 13.06
C ASN A 381 -1.92 28.75 14.30
N VAL A 382 -0.97 29.64 14.09
CA VAL A 382 -0.27 30.34 15.18
C VAL A 382 -1.00 31.62 15.58
N THR A 383 -0.84 32.03 16.85
CA THR A 383 -1.24 33.33 17.38
C THR A 383 -0.05 34.11 17.95
N GLU A 384 -0.07 35.44 17.85
CA GLU A 384 0.88 36.34 18.48
C GLU A 384 0.42 36.77 19.88
N ASN A 385 -0.81 36.44 20.26
CA ASN A 385 -1.38 36.76 21.56
C ASN A 385 -0.90 35.75 22.62
N PHE A 386 -0.07 36.20 23.54
CA PHE A 386 0.51 35.30 24.55
C PHE A 386 -0.54 34.77 25.52
N ALA A 387 -1.54 35.57 25.92
CA ALA A 387 -2.63 35.15 26.80
C ALA A 387 -3.50 34.04 26.18
N GLU A 388 -3.65 34.04 24.86
CA GLU A 388 -4.32 32.94 24.12
C GLU A 388 -3.45 31.67 24.10
N SER A 389 -2.13 31.84 23.82
CA SER A 389 -1.24 30.69 23.62
C SER A 389 -0.88 29.96 24.93
N GLU A 390 -0.87 30.64 26.10
CA GLU A 390 -0.55 30.02 27.38
C GLU A 390 -1.52 28.91 27.77
N SER A 391 -2.80 29.05 27.39
CA SER A 391 -3.83 28.06 27.70
C SER A 391 -3.81 26.81 26.80
N LEU A 392 -3.01 26.79 25.74
CA LEU A 392 -3.00 25.71 24.75
C LEU A 392 -2.56 24.37 25.32
N PHE A 393 -1.61 24.35 26.25
CA PHE A 393 -1.22 23.09 26.91
C PHE A 393 -2.37 22.51 27.71
N LEU A 394 -3.14 23.34 28.41
CA LEU A 394 -4.33 22.88 29.15
C LEU A 394 -5.41 22.37 28.22
N VAL A 395 -5.69 23.11 27.12
CA VAL A 395 -6.65 22.66 26.09
C VAL A 395 -6.22 21.33 25.49
N ARG A 396 -4.95 21.20 25.08
CA ARG A 396 -4.39 19.94 24.53
C ARG A 396 -4.51 18.78 25.53
N ASN A 397 -4.20 19.01 26.81
CA ASN A 397 -4.29 17.98 27.85
C ASN A 397 -5.74 17.54 28.08
N LEU A 398 -6.69 18.49 28.15
CA LEU A 398 -8.13 18.18 28.23
C LEU A 398 -8.63 17.39 27.02
N VAL A 399 -8.20 17.73 25.81
CA VAL A 399 -8.49 16.98 24.58
C VAL A 399 -7.93 15.56 24.65
N SER A 400 -6.68 15.42 25.09
CA SER A 400 -6.04 14.12 25.26
C SER A 400 -6.79 13.25 26.27
N GLU A 401 -7.18 13.82 27.42
CA GLU A 401 -7.97 13.14 28.45
C GLU A 401 -9.37 12.73 27.93
N TYR A 402 -10.02 13.60 27.14
CA TYR A 402 -11.31 13.27 26.52
C TYR A 402 -11.24 12.04 25.62
N LEU A 403 -10.13 11.90 24.86
CA LEU A 403 -9.90 10.78 23.93
C LEU A 403 -9.37 9.51 24.62
N ALA A 404 -8.86 9.63 25.83
CA ALA A 404 -8.47 8.50 26.66
C ALA A 404 -9.70 7.71 27.16
N PRO A 405 -9.52 6.49 27.72
CA PRO A 405 -10.57 5.75 28.39
C PRO A 405 -11.03 6.47 29.67
N ALA A 406 -12.00 7.35 29.56
CA ALA A 406 -12.56 8.11 30.69
C ALA A 406 -14.05 7.84 30.88
N PRO A 407 -14.60 7.95 32.11
CA PRO A 407 -16.03 7.90 32.36
C PRO A 407 -16.80 8.99 31.62
N SER A 408 -18.07 8.71 31.25
CA SER A 408 -18.88 9.69 30.50
C SER A 408 -19.09 10.99 31.27
N ALA A 409 -19.24 10.93 32.58
CA ALA A 409 -19.37 12.11 33.46
C ALA A 409 -18.12 13.02 33.37
N ARG A 410 -16.93 12.45 33.36
CA ARG A 410 -15.68 13.24 33.21
C ARG A 410 -15.59 13.92 31.86
N ARG A 411 -16.02 13.25 30.79
CA ARG A 411 -16.06 13.89 29.45
C ARG A 411 -17.00 15.08 29.39
N VAL A 412 -18.16 15.00 30.05
CA VAL A 412 -19.08 16.15 30.17
C VAL A 412 -18.42 17.30 30.92
N GLN A 413 -17.66 17.02 31.99
CA GLN A 413 -16.90 18.04 32.70
C GLN A 413 -15.82 18.68 31.83
N ILE A 414 -15.07 17.88 31.08
CA ILE A 414 -14.04 18.36 30.14
C ILE A 414 -14.63 19.32 29.11
N LEU A 415 -15.82 19.01 28.54
CA LEU A 415 -16.47 19.92 27.60
C LEU A 415 -16.81 21.27 28.23
N LYS A 416 -17.27 21.29 29.49
CA LYS A 416 -17.50 22.53 30.24
C LYS A 416 -16.21 23.28 30.56
N GLU A 417 -15.14 22.56 30.88
CA GLU A 417 -13.83 23.15 31.12
C GLU A 417 -13.28 23.82 29.85
N LEU A 418 -13.41 23.14 28.70
CA LEU A 418 -12.99 23.69 27.40
C LEU A 418 -13.73 24.96 26.99
N GLU A 419 -14.97 25.19 27.49
CA GLU A 419 -15.72 26.42 27.22
C GLU A 419 -15.05 27.69 27.75
N LYS A 420 -14.19 27.56 28.73
CA LYS A 420 -13.46 28.69 29.35
C LYS A 420 -12.33 29.22 28.45
N TYR A 421 -11.90 28.45 27.45
CA TYR A 421 -10.73 28.77 26.64
C TYR A 421 -11.15 29.18 25.23
N GLU A 422 -10.64 30.32 24.77
CA GLU A 422 -10.95 30.88 23.46
C GLU A 422 -10.46 29.98 22.32
N LEU A 423 -9.25 29.40 22.45
CA LEU A 423 -8.66 28.47 21.50
C LEU A 423 -9.23 27.03 21.58
N SER A 424 -10.43 26.84 22.13
CA SER A 424 -11.17 25.58 22.13
C SER A 424 -12.28 25.49 21.07
N GLN A 425 -12.32 26.41 20.12
CA GLN A 425 -13.26 26.33 19.00
C GLN A 425 -12.88 25.18 18.02
N PRO A 426 -13.84 24.64 17.26
CA PRO A 426 -13.60 23.51 16.36
C PRO A 426 -12.41 23.67 15.42
N VAL A 427 -12.14 24.88 14.93
CA VAL A 427 -10.99 25.17 14.06
C VAL A 427 -9.66 24.91 14.78
N HIS A 428 -9.52 25.38 16.03
CA HIS A 428 -8.32 25.20 16.84
C HIS A 428 -8.20 23.74 17.33
N LEU A 429 -9.32 23.15 17.78
CA LEU A 429 -9.36 21.75 18.19
C LEU A 429 -8.94 20.81 17.06
N SER A 430 -9.35 21.07 15.81
CA SER A 430 -8.90 20.29 14.65
C SER A 430 -7.39 20.39 14.45
N ALA A 431 -6.81 21.57 14.60
CA ALA A 431 -5.36 21.77 14.49
C ALA A 431 -4.60 21.06 15.64
N ILE A 432 -5.12 21.15 16.88
CA ILE A 432 -4.57 20.40 18.02
C ILE A 432 -4.63 18.90 17.77
N LEU A 433 -5.79 18.36 17.36
CA LEU A 433 -6.00 16.93 17.10
C LEU A 433 -5.09 16.39 16.01
N PHE A 434 -4.88 17.15 14.94
CA PHE A 434 -3.97 16.77 13.86
C PHE A 434 -2.53 16.60 14.36
N ASN A 435 -2.08 17.49 15.27
CA ASN A 435 -0.73 17.49 15.82
C ASN A 435 -0.57 16.69 17.11
N LEU A 436 -1.68 16.22 17.69
CA LEU A 436 -1.68 15.46 18.93
C LEU A 436 -0.96 14.13 18.77
N LEU A 437 -0.14 13.77 19.75
CA LEU A 437 0.40 12.43 19.86
C LEU A 437 -0.74 11.40 20.08
N PRO A 438 -0.52 10.11 19.76
CA PRO A 438 -1.55 9.10 19.97
C PRO A 438 -2.04 9.07 21.41
N PRO A 439 -3.35 9.25 21.68
CA PRO A 439 -3.87 9.40 23.06
C PRO A 439 -3.80 8.14 23.91
N GLN A 440 -3.53 6.99 23.30
CA GLN A 440 -3.37 5.68 23.94
C GLN A 440 -2.05 5.03 23.51
N ALA A 441 -0.99 5.83 23.33
CA ALA A 441 0.31 5.35 22.93
C ALA A 441 0.82 4.29 23.93
N PRO A 442 1.35 3.14 23.45
CA PRO A 442 2.03 2.20 24.33
C PRO A 442 3.36 2.79 24.81
N GLU A 443 3.82 2.32 25.95
CA GLU A 443 5.15 2.65 26.44
C GLU A 443 6.23 1.91 25.64
N LEU A 444 6.88 2.60 24.73
CA LEU A 444 7.94 2.05 23.87
C LEU A 444 9.36 2.27 24.43
N GLY A 445 9.49 3.04 25.53
CA GLY A 445 10.75 3.60 25.96
C GLY A 445 11.20 4.76 25.08
N ASP A 446 12.33 5.36 25.36
CA ASP A 446 12.93 6.36 24.47
C ASP A 446 13.68 5.65 23.34
N LEU A 447 13.06 5.57 22.16
CA LEU A 447 13.64 4.91 20.97
C LEU A 447 14.92 5.60 20.46
N TYR A 448 15.23 6.79 20.97
CA TYR A 448 16.42 7.57 20.61
C TYR A 448 17.51 7.57 21.66
N LYS A 449 17.21 7.10 22.89
CA LYS A 449 18.22 6.96 23.95
C LYS A 449 18.74 5.52 24.01
N PRO A 450 20.03 5.29 23.82
CA PRO A 450 20.64 3.97 24.04
C PRO A 450 20.36 3.48 25.48
N GLY A 451 19.85 2.25 25.59
CA GLY A 451 19.57 1.62 26.89
C GLY A 451 18.17 1.76 27.45
N ASP A 452 17.34 2.68 26.97
CA ASP A 452 15.96 2.91 27.48
C ASP A 452 14.89 2.41 26.50
N VAL A 453 15.18 1.36 25.72
CA VAL A 453 14.29 0.85 24.69
C VAL A 453 13.51 -0.36 25.18
N LYS A 454 12.19 -0.23 25.29
CA LYS A 454 11.27 -1.34 25.59
C LYS A 454 10.88 -2.14 24.35
N TYR A 455 10.92 -1.51 23.16
CA TYR A 455 10.61 -2.15 21.87
C TYR A 455 11.81 -2.16 20.94
N THR A 456 12.37 -3.33 20.70
CA THR A 456 13.55 -3.51 19.82
C THR A 456 13.21 -3.87 18.37
N GLY A 457 11.98 -4.28 18.10
CA GLY A 457 11.56 -4.83 16.80
C GLY A 457 11.82 -6.34 16.65
N GLU A 458 12.49 -6.98 17.59
CA GLU A 458 12.73 -8.43 17.61
C GLU A 458 11.41 -9.20 17.77
N HIS A 459 10.61 -8.81 18.77
CA HIS A 459 9.28 -9.36 19.01
C HIS A 459 8.19 -8.37 18.61
N PRO A 460 7.01 -8.84 18.17
CA PRO A 460 5.88 -7.96 17.91
C PRO A 460 5.33 -7.39 19.22
N LEU A 461 4.70 -6.21 19.11
CA LEU A 461 3.82 -5.70 20.16
C LEU A 461 2.49 -6.45 20.11
N GLU A 462 2.00 -6.90 21.26
CA GLU A 462 0.75 -7.65 21.39
C GLU A 462 -0.36 -6.79 21.99
N PHE A 463 -1.51 -6.83 21.36
CA PHE A 463 -2.68 -6.07 21.82
C PHE A 463 -3.96 -6.88 21.64
N GLU A 464 -5.02 -6.44 22.33
CA GLU A 464 -6.36 -7.00 22.25
C GLU A 464 -7.37 -5.92 21.87
N VAL A 465 -8.35 -6.28 21.06
CA VAL A 465 -9.58 -5.50 20.88
C VAL A 465 -10.80 -6.30 21.31
N THR A 466 -11.73 -5.62 21.96
CA THR A 466 -12.99 -6.19 22.40
C THR A 466 -14.13 -5.65 21.56
N VAL A 467 -14.94 -6.55 21.00
CA VAL A 467 -16.15 -6.20 20.25
C VAL A 467 -17.39 -6.75 20.94
N LYS A 468 -18.50 -6.01 20.85
CA LYS A 468 -19.77 -6.48 21.36
C LYS A 468 -20.27 -7.68 20.54
N GLY A 469 -20.47 -8.81 21.17
CA GLY A 469 -20.97 -10.02 20.53
C GLY A 469 -22.40 -9.88 20.01
N PRO A 470 -22.85 -10.83 19.18
CA PRO A 470 -24.22 -10.86 18.67
C PRO A 470 -25.25 -10.99 19.81
N LYS A 471 -26.39 -10.31 19.66
CA LYS A 471 -27.49 -10.43 20.63
C LYS A 471 -28.00 -11.88 20.78
N ALA A 472 -27.99 -12.67 19.73
CA ALA A 472 -28.35 -14.10 19.72
C ALA A 472 -27.51 -14.97 20.68
N HIS A 473 -26.27 -14.51 21.02
CA HIS A 473 -25.38 -15.15 21.98
C HIS A 473 -25.27 -14.35 23.29
N GLY A 474 -26.33 -13.64 23.70
CA GLY A 474 -26.37 -12.86 24.93
C GLY A 474 -25.54 -11.58 24.91
N GLY A 475 -25.01 -11.15 23.77
CA GLY A 475 -24.24 -9.91 23.65
C GLY A 475 -22.91 -9.89 24.39
N LYS A 476 -22.36 -11.05 24.79
CA LYS A 476 -21.10 -11.16 25.52
C LYS A 476 -19.96 -10.56 24.70
N PRO A 477 -19.04 -9.82 25.33
CA PRO A 477 -17.85 -9.29 24.65
C PRO A 477 -17.00 -10.42 24.05
N ILE A 478 -16.51 -10.22 22.83
CA ILE A 478 -15.58 -11.12 22.16
C ILE A 478 -14.25 -10.38 22.02
N LYS A 479 -13.17 -11.06 22.40
CA LYS A 479 -11.81 -10.53 22.34
C LYS A 479 -11.09 -11.07 21.14
N PHE A 480 -10.27 -10.23 20.50
CA PHE A 480 -9.45 -10.56 19.36
C PHE A 480 -8.04 -10.02 19.59
N ASN A 481 -7.05 -10.89 19.48
CA ASN A 481 -5.65 -10.51 19.60
C ASN A 481 -5.12 -10.00 18.26
N TYR A 482 -4.20 -9.06 18.29
CA TYR A 482 -3.45 -8.60 17.13
C TYR A 482 -2.02 -8.27 17.48
N LEU A 483 -1.13 -8.49 16.51
CA LEU A 483 0.29 -8.26 16.61
C LEU A 483 0.71 -7.08 15.74
N VAL A 484 1.71 -6.33 16.19
CA VAL A 484 2.17 -5.12 15.50
C VAL A 484 3.68 -5.09 15.40
N HIS A 485 4.21 -4.78 14.21
CA HIS A 485 5.57 -4.31 14.02
C HIS A 485 5.60 -2.85 13.59
N LEU A 486 6.42 -2.07 14.25
CA LEU A 486 6.71 -0.68 13.89
C LEU A 486 7.88 -0.64 12.89
N PRO A 487 7.88 0.34 11.96
CA PRO A 487 9.02 0.53 11.07
C PRO A 487 10.28 0.92 11.86
N PRO A 488 11.48 0.64 11.31
CA PRO A 488 12.72 1.09 11.93
C PRO A 488 12.69 2.60 12.21
N GLN A 489 13.18 3.00 13.39
CA GLN A 489 13.25 4.40 13.83
C GLN A 489 11.85 5.06 13.84
N TYR A 490 10.83 4.33 14.33
CA TYR A 490 9.49 4.89 14.51
C TYR A 490 9.55 6.15 15.36
N ASP A 491 8.97 7.23 14.83
CA ASP A 491 8.87 8.55 15.48
C ASP A 491 7.38 8.91 15.67
N PRO A 492 6.88 9.08 16.90
CA PRO A 492 5.48 9.40 17.15
C PRO A 492 5.02 10.75 16.56
N TYR A 493 5.96 11.63 16.22
CA TYR A 493 5.66 12.92 15.55
C TYR A 493 5.50 12.78 14.03
N ARG A 494 5.92 11.66 13.43
CA ARG A 494 5.72 11.34 12.02
C ARG A 494 4.43 10.56 11.81
N LYS A 495 3.67 10.87 10.74
CA LYS A 495 2.49 10.09 10.36
C LYS A 495 2.88 8.97 9.39
N TYR A 496 2.61 7.73 9.79
CA TYR A 496 2.99 6.52 9.06
C TYR A 496 1.80 5.89 8.33
N PRO A 497 2.01 5.24 7.18
CA PRO A 497 1.00 4.37 6.61
C PRO A 497 0.80 3.11 7.45
N LEU A 498 -0.42 2.58 7.45
CA LEU A 498 -0.78 1.32 8.10
C LEU A 498 -1.08 0.24 7.06
N LEU A 499 -0.47 -0.91 7.21
CA LEU A 499 -0.82 -2.15 6.50
C LEU A 499 -1.45 -3.12 7.50
N LEU A 500 -2.77 -3.26 7.48
CA LEU A 500 -3.50 -4.25 8.28
C LEU A 500 -3.64 -5.53 7.46
N THR A 501 -3.04 -6.62 7.92
CA THR A 501 -3.00 -7.89 7.18
C THR A 501 -3.84 -8.97 7.86
N LEU A 502 -4.56 -9.75 7.03
CA LEU A 502 -5.48 -10.78 7.47
C LEU A 502 -4.98 -12.16 7.03
N ARG A 503 -4.82 -13.06 8.02
CA ARG A 503 -4.35 -14.43 7.78
C ARG A 503 -5.41 -15.32 7.11
N SER A 504 -4.95 -16.38 6.45
CA SER A 504 -5.79 -17.50 5.99
C SER A 504 -5.59 -18.74 6.86
N GLY A 505 -4.76 -19.68 6.42
CA GLY A 505 -4.44 -20.90 7.16
C GLY A 505 -3.19 -20.82 8.05
N ASN A 506 -2.34 -19.83 7.83
CA ASN A 506 -1.10 -19.59 8.58
C ASN A 506 -1.35 -18.92 9.94
N SER A 507 -0.32 -18.81 10.78
CA SER A 507 -0.41 -18.09 12.05
C SER A 507 -0.47 -16.57 11.86
N VAL A 508 -0.81 -15.85 12.93
CA VAL A 508 -0.84 -14.37 12.95
C VAL A 508 0.58 -13.82 12.80
N GLU A 509 1.54 -14.46 13.48
CA GLU A 509 2.96 -14.13 13.43
C GLU A 509 3.54 -14.33 12.02
N GLU A 510 3.28 -15.48 11.41
CA GLU A 510 3.73 -15.76 10.04
C GLU A 510 3.17 -14.76 9.04
N GLN A 511 1.89 -14.38 9.19
CA GLN A 511 1.27 -13.37 8.35
C GLN A 511 1.90 -11.99 8.54
N LEU A 512 2.24 -11.63 9.77
CA LEU A 512 2.94 -10.39 10.10
C LEU A 512 4.35 -10.38 9.50
N GLU A 513 5.10 -11.45 9.69
CA GLU A 513 6.50 -11.58 9.24
C GLU A 513 6.65 -11.62 7.71
N ARG A 514 5.64 -12.07 6.98
CA ARG A 514 5.65 -11.99 5.51
C ARG A 514 5.88 -10.57 5.02
N TRP A 515 5.31 -9.57 5.71
CA TRP A 515 5.43 -8.15 5.38
C TRP A 515 6.58 -7.47 6.10
N ALA A 516 6.76 -7.75 7.39
CA ALA A 516 7.78 -7.13 8.22
C ALA A 516 9.19 -7.72 7.98
N GLY A 517 9.27 -8.95 7.47
CA GLY A 517 10.53 -9.68 7.28
C GLY A 517 11.10 -10.20 8.59
N GLN A 518 12.26 -10.82 8.50
CA GLN A 518 12.98 -11.32 9.66
C GLN A 518 13.76 -10.22 10.36
N TYR A 519 13.93 -10.34 11.66
CA TYR A 519 14.78 -9.46 12.45
C TYR A 519 16.26 -9.76 12.18
N ASN A 520 17.04 -8.71 11.94
CA ASN A 520 18.48 -8.79 11.77
C ASN A 520 19.16 -7.93 12.82
N PRO A 521 19.78 -8.53 13.85
CA PRO A 521 20.45 -7.81 14.94
C PRO A 521 21.72 -7.07 14.50
N LYS A 522 22.27 -7.39 13.33
CA LYS A 522 23.50 -6.77 12.80
C LYS A 522 23.25 -5.52 11.96
N LEU A 523 22.01 -5.21 11.65
CA LEU A 523 21.66 -4.03 10.87
C LEU A 523 21.28 -2.86 11.79
N GLY A 524 21.87 -1.69 11.53
CA GLY A 524 21.64 -0.48 12.30
C GLY A 524 22.18 -0.56 13.74
N LEU A 525 21.87 0.43 14.56
CA LEU A 525 22.34 0.53 15.94
C LEU A 525 21.68 -0.48 16.90
N ARG A 526 20.53 -1.04 16.56
CA ARG A 526 19.67 -1.84 17.44
C ARG A 526 19.10 -3.09 16.81
N GLY A 527 19.57 -3.45 15.61
CA GLY A 527 18.89 -4.44 14.77
C GLY A 527 17.63 -3.88 14.12
N ILE A 528 17.27 -4.41 12.99
CA ILE A 528 16.05 -4.02 12.27
C ILE A 528 15.42 -5.21 11.56
N ARG A 529 14.12 -5.10 11.30
CA ARG A 529 13.43 -5.93 10.33
C ARG A 529 13.56 -5.31 8.95
N ASN A 530 13.87 -6.13 7.94
CA ASN A 530 14.19 -5.69 6.59
C ASN A 530 13.15 -6.13 5.54
N GLY A 531 11.95 -6.52 5.99
CA GLY A 531 10.87 -6.86 5.07
C GLY A 531 10.40 -5.66 4.24
N PRO A 532 9.67 -5.92 3.16
CA PRO A 532 9.25 -4.87 2.23
C PRO A 532 8.50 -3.72 2.90
N ALA A 533 7.55 -4.03 3.80
CA ALA A 533 6.78 -3.01 4.51
C ALA A 533 7.63 -2.17 5.47
N MET A 534 8.62 -2.79 6.12
CA MET A 534 9.56 -2.08 6.99
C MET A 534 10.45 -1.14 6.19
N ARG A 535 10.92 -1.58 5.01
CA ARG A 535 11.68 -0.75 4.08
C ARG A 535 10.90 0.50 3.67
N HIS A 536 9.61 0.38 3.39
CA HIS A 536 8.72 1.47 3.00
C HIS A 536 8.18 2.30 4.18
N GLY A 537 8.61 1.98 5.41
CA GLY A 537 8.19 2.74 6.59
C GLY A 537 6.73 2.52 7.00
N TYR A 538 6.15 1.35 6.73
CA TYR A 538 4.79 1.00 7.16
C TYR A 538 4.76 0.47 8.58
N ILE A 539 3.74 0.84 9.33
CA ILE A 539 3.31 0.09 10.50
C ILE A 539 2.54 -1.12 9.97
N VAL A 540 2.92 -2.32 10.41
CA VAL A 540 2.23 -3.56 10.01
C VAL A 540 1.51 -4.14 11.20
N ALA A 541 0.22 -4.46 11.03
CA ALA A 541 -0.57 -5.14 12.04
C ALA A 541 -1.22 -6.40 11.46
N SER A 542 -1.20 -7.49 12.22
CA SER A 542 -1.87 -8.74 11.86
C SER A 542 -2.91 -9.09 12.93
N LEU A 543 -4.17 -9.24 12.50
CA LEU A 543 -5.30 -9.52 13.38
C LEU A 543 -5.66 -11.00 13.34
N ASP A 544 -5.85 -11.59 14.52
CA ASP A 544 -6.48 -12.90 14.65
C ASP A 544 -8.01 -12.78 14.61
N TRP A 545 -8.54 -12.61 13.39
CA TRP A 545 -9.97 -12.41 13.14
C TRP A 545 -10.82 -13.68 13.20
N LYS A 546 -10.18 -14.85 13.15
CA LYS A 546 -10.84 -16.15 13.19
C LYS A 546 -11.21 -16.56 14.60
N GLN A 547 -12.32 -17.28 14.72
CA GLN A 547 -12.63 -18.04 15.93
C GLN A 547 -12.00 -19.43 15.87
N GLU A 548 -11.91 -20.06 17.02
CA GLU A 548 -11.49 -21.46 17.13
C GLU A 548 -12.41 -22.34 16.28
N GLY A 549 -11.82 -23.22 15.46
CA GLY A 549 -12.55 -24.08 14.52
C GLY A 549 -13.05 -23.41 13.24
N GLN A 550 -12.92 -22.09 13.10
CA GLN A 550 -13.34 -21.39 11.88
C GLN A 550 -12.33 -21.59 10.75
N SER A 551 -12.78 -22.21 9.65
CA SER A 551 -11.92 -22.50 8.48
C SER A 551 -12.06 -21.48 7.36
N ILE A 552 -13.24 -20.85 7.20
CA ILE A 552 -13.57 -19.94 6.08
C ILE A 552 -13.98 -18.56 6.62
N TYR A 553 -14.06 -17.58 5.73
CA TYR A 553 -14.64 -16.27 6.00
C TYR A 553 -16.18 -16.37 5.94
N GLU A 554 -16.88 -15.84 6.96
CA GLU A 554 -18.32 -15.97 7.13
C GLU A 554 -19.12 -14.74 6.70
N TYR A 555 -18.46 -13.65 6.37
CA TYR A 555 -19.10 -12.35 6.03
C TYR A 555 -19.93 -11.76 7.17
N SER A 556 -19.57 -12.03 8.41
CA SER A 556 -20.39 -11.73 9.59
C SER A 556 -20.08 -10.35 10.19
N ALA A 557 -21.05 -9.82 10.95
CA ALA A 557 -20.89 -8.60 11.73
C ALA A 557 -19.71 -8.66 12.73
N ARG A 558 -19.42 -9.84 13.25
CA ARG A 558 -18.33 -10.10 14.18
C ARG A 558 -16.97 -9.80 13.53
N GLU A 559 -16.74 -10.36 12.34
CA GLU A 559 -15.51 -10.22 11.58
C GLU A 559 -15.30 -8.76 11.15
N HIS A 560 -16.32 -8.09 10.61
CA HIS A 560 -16.27 -6.67 10.27
C HIS A 560 -15.90 -5.81 11.49
N LYS A 561 -16.59 -6.03 12.62
CA LYS A 561 -16.33 -5.26 13.85
C LYS A 561 -14.93 -5.52 14.40
N ALA A 562 -14.42 -6.75 14.32
CA ALA A 562 -13.06 -7.05 14.75
C ALA A 562 -12.03 -6.28 13.93
N ILE A 563 -12.13 -6.32 12.59
CA ILE A 563 -11.21 -5.64 11.68
C ILE A 563 -11.26 -4.12 11.85
N LEU A 564 -12.46 -3.53 11.84
CA LEU A 564 -12.62 -2.07 11.99
C LEU A 564 -12.22 -1.59 13.41
N SER A 565 -12.46 -2.41 14.46
CA SER A 565 -12.05 -2.07 15.81
C SER A 565 -10.53 -2.14 15.98
N CYS A 566 -9.87 -3.13 15.37
CA CYS A 566 -8.41 -3.22 15.31
C CYS A 566 -7.82 -1.98 14.63
N MET A 567 -8.32 -1.60 13.45
CA MET A 567 -7.89 -0.39 12.74
C MET A 567 -8.02 0.86 13.62
N ARG A 568 -9.17 1.06 14.29
CA ARG A 568 -9.39 2.20 15.18
C ARG A 568 -8.49 2.16 16.42
N ALA A 569 -8.21 0.97 16.97
CA ALA A 569 -7.26 0.81 18.07
C ALA A 569 -5.84 1.19 17.64
N MET A 570 -5.43 0.81 16.44
CA MET A 570 -4.16 1.23 15.85
C MET A 570 -4.04 2.75 15.71
N LEU A 571 -5.09 3.42 15.20
CA LEU A 571 -5.14 4.89 15.07
C LEU A 571 -5.09 5.63 16.42
N ARG A 572 -5.54 5.00 17.52
CA ARG A 572 -5.43 5.57 18.88
C ARG A 572 -4.07 5.34 19.50
N LYS A 573 -3.39 4.25 19.14
CA LYS A 573 -2.11 3.84 19.77
C LYS A 573 -0.88 4.35 19.02
N PHE A 574 -0.97 4.56 17.71
CA PHE A 574 0.17 4.90 16.87
C PHE A 574 -0.10 6.11 15.98
N SER A 575 0.99 6.74 15.55
CA SER A 575 0.94 7.92 14.66
C SER A 575 0.73 7.48 13.21
N ILE A 576 -0.52 7.19 12.87
CA ILE A 576 -0.92 6.72 11.55
C ILE A 576 -1.54 7.87 10.74
N ASP A 577 -1.19 7.94 9.45
CA ASP A 577 -1.91 8.74 8.47
C ASP A 577 -3.20 8.01 8.06
N SER A 578 -4.35 8.50 8.51
CA SER A 578 -5.64 7.88 8.23
C SER A 578 -6.01 7.88 6.73
N ASP A 579 -5.34 8.70 5.90
CA ASP A 579 -5.49 8.65 4.44
C ASP A 579 -4.60 7.59 3.77
N ARG A 580 -3.78 6.85 4.55
CA ARG A 580 -2.87 5.80 4.09
C ARG A 580 -3.03 4.49 4.87
N VAL A 581 -4.27 4.07 5.06
CA VAL A 581 -4.60 2.78 5.69
C VAL A 581 -4.96 1.79 4.61
N PHE A 582 -4.23 0.66 4.56
CA PHE A 582 -4.42 -0.41 3.59
C PHE A 582 -4.85 -1.68 4.30
N LEU A 583 -5.81 -2.38 3.71
CA LEU A 583 -6.24 -3.70 4.16
C LEU A 583 -5.73 -4.76 3.18
N THR A 584 -5.06 -5.77 3.67
CA THR A 584 -4.54 -6.85 2.84
C THR A 584 -4.83 -8.22 3.43
N GLY A 585 -4.84 -9.23 2.59
CA GLY A 585 -4.99 -10.61 3.04
C GLY A 585 -4.60 -11.63 1.97
N HIS A 586 -4.49 -12.88 2.42
CA HIS A 586 -4.22 -14.02 1.56
C HIS A 586 -5.35 -15.04 1.67
N GLY A 587 -5.79 -15.65 0.57
CA GLY A 587 -6.84 -16.65 0.54
C GLY A 587 -8.14 -16.14 1.20
N PHE A 588 -8.63 -16.77 2.26
CA PHE A 588 -9.81 -16.31 3.02
C PHE A 588 -9.58 -14.96 3.71
N GLY A 589 -8.34 -14.63 4.07
CA GLY A 589 -8.00 -13.29 4.54
C GLY A 589 -8.17 -12.24 3.45
N ALA A 590 -7.92 -12.57 2.18
CA ALA A 590 -8.19 -11.68 1.05
C ALA A 590 -9.70 -11.51 0.81
N GLU A 591 -10.50 -12.58 0.94
CA GLU A 591 -11.97 -12.48 0.90
C GLU A 591 -12.49 -11.50 1.97
N ALA A 592 -11.97 -11.60 3.20
CA ALA A 592 -12.31 -10.69 4.28
C ALA A 592 -11.85 -9.25 3.99
N ALA A 593 -10.64 -9.08 3.44
CA ALA A 593 -10.13 -7.76 3.09
C ALA A 593 -10.98 -7.08 2.00
N TYR A 594 -11.36 -7.80 0.96
CA TYR A 594 -12.26 -7.28 -0.08
C TYR A 594 -13.62 -6.90 0.50
N ASP A 595 -14.23 -7.79 1.28
CA ASP A 595 -15.58 -7.53 1.83
C ASP A 595 -15.58 -6.30 2.74
N VAL A 596 -14.66 -6.21 3.69
CA VAL A 596 -14.62 -5.09 4.63
C VAL A 596 -14.25 -3.78 3.93
N ALA A 597 -13.24 -3.78 3.04
CA ALA A 597 -12.81 -2.55 2.40
C ALA A 597 -13.83 -2.01 1.38
N ILE A 598 -14.49 -2.90 0.62
CA ILE A 598 -15.52 -2.49 -0.36
C ILE A 598 -16.80 -2.05 0.34
N SER A 599 -17.12 -2.60 1.51
CA SER A 599 -18.26 -2.18 2.32
C SER A 599 -18.00 -0.89 3.11
N HIS A 600 -16.72 -0.52 3.32
CA HIS A 600 -16.31 0.68 4.06
C HIS A 600 -15.22 1.45 3.30
N PRO A 601 -15.48 1.90 2.07
CA PRO A 601 -14.45 2.49 1.18
C PRO A 601 -13.94 3.85 1.68
N ASP A 602 -14.66 4.48 2.60
CA ASP A 602 -14.26 5.72 3.28
C ASP A 602 -13.18 5.52 4.36
N GLN A 603 -12.90 4.27 4.76
CA GLN A 603 -11.93 3.95 5.81
C GLN A 603 -10.54 3.60 5.27
N PHE A 604 -10.43 3.21 3.99
CA PHE A 604 -9.20 2.65 3.42
C PHE A 604 -8.70 3.43 2.21
N ALA A 605 -7.38 3.53 2.08
CA ALA A 605 -6.71 4.04 0.88
C ALA A 605 -6.73 3.02 -0.27
N GLY A 606 -6.73 1.75 0.10
CA GLY A 606 -6.80 0.65 -0.86
C GLY A 606 -6.92 -0.71 -0.19
N VAL A 607 -7.25 -1.71 -1.00
CA VAL A 607 -7.30 -3.11 -0.61
C VAL A 607 -6.40 -3.94 -1.52
N VAL A 608 -5.67 -4.88 -0.91
CA VAL A 608 -4.80 -5.83 -1.61
C VAL A 608 -5.25 -7.24 -1.29
N GLY A 609 -5.74 -7.96 -2.29
CA GLY A 609 -6.12 -9.36 -2.14
C GLY A 609 -5.16 -10.28 -2.88
N ILE A 610 -4.59 -11.27 -2.17
CA ILE A 610 -3.64 -12.23 -2.71
C ILE A 610 -4.26 -13.62 -2.69
N ALA A 611 -4.37 -14.25 -3.84
CA ALA A 611 -4.91 -15.60 -4.01
C ALA A 611 -6.28 -15.81 -3.32
N GLY A 612 -7.16 -14.82 -3.43
CA GLY A 612 -8.49 -14.84 -2.84
C GLY A 612 -9.55 -14.32 -3.80
N LYS A 613 -10.80 -14.75 -3.59
CA LYS A 613 -11.91 -14.42 -4.46
C LYS A 613 -12.72 -13.22 -3.95
N ILE A 614 -13.34 -12.49 -4.87
CA ILE A 614 -14.31 -11.44 -4.57
C ILE A 614 -15.70 -12.12 -4.66
N GLY A 615 -16.29 -12.42 -3.50
CA GLY A 615 -17.55 -13.14 -3.42
C GLY A 615 -18.70 -12.30 -2.86
N LYS A 616 -19.90 -12.87 -2.77
CA LYS A 616 -21.10 -12.31 -2.11
C LYS A 616 -21.24 -10.78 -2.19
N TYR A 617 -21.26 -10.10 -1.05
CA TYR A 617 -21.52 -8.65 -0.92
C TYR A 617 -20.60 -7.75 -1.76
N PRO A 618 -19.29 -7.95 -1.81
CA PRO A 618 -18.42 -7.18 -2.71
C PRO A 618 -18.88 -7.21 -4.18
N ASN A 619 -19.37 -8.35 -4.65
CA ASN A 619 -19.93 -8.47 -6.00
C ASN A 619 -21.20 -7.63 -6.22
N GLN A 620 -21.95 -7.34 -5.15
CA GLN A 620 -23.15 -6.52 -5.19
C GLN A 620 -22.83 -5.02 -5.00
N TYR A 621 -21.92 -4.70 -4.07
CA TYR A 621 -21.61 -3.31 -3.72
C TYR A 621 -20.74 -2.57 -4.73
N PHE A 622 -19.98 -3.26 -5.56
CA PHE A 622 -18.97 -2.62 -6.39
C PHE A 622 -19.53 -1.64 -7.44
N ASP A 623 -20.78 -1.80 -7.87
CA ASP A 623 -21.40 -0.90 -8.85
C ASP A 623 -21.67 0.51 -8.29
N ASN A 624 -21.66 0.67 -6.96
CA ASN A 624 -22.23 1.81 -6.26
C ASN A 624 -21.17 2.77 -5.68
N GLN A 625 -19.86 2.51 -5.89
CA GLN A 625 -18.81 3.23 -5.18
C GLN A 625 -18.10 4.26 -6.06
N HIS A 626 -18.76 5.34 -6.39
CA HIS A 626 -18.26 6.36 -7.31
C HIS A 626 -17.03 7.15 -6.80
N LEU A 627 -16.81 7.26 -5.50
CA LEU A 627 -15.58 7.87 -4.97
C LEU A 627 -14.39 6.92 -5.00
N GLY A 628 -14.65 5.62 -5.18
CA GLY A 628 -13.70 4.61 -5.53
C GLY A 628 -12.69 4.24 -4.46
N LEU A 629 -12.63 2.95 -4.16
CA LEU A 629 -11.55 2.31 -3.42
C LEU A 629 -10.48 1.87 -4.44
N ASN A 630 -9.20 2.03 -4.13
CA ASN A 630 -8.13 1.45 -4.94
C ASN A 630 -8.03 -0.05 -4.65
N VAL A 631 -8.00 -0.87 -5.71
CA VAL A 631 -7.99 -2.34 -5.59
C VAL A 631 -6.77 -2.91 -6.31
N TYR A 632 -6.03 -3.76 -5.61
CA TYR A 632 -4.92 -4.54 -6.14
C TYR A 632 -5.21 -6.03 -5.92
N SER A 633 -5.27 -6.80 -6.99
CA SER A 633 -5.55 -8.23 -6.93
C SER A 633 -4.37 -9.01 -7.48
N VAL A 634 -3.90 -10.03 -6.74
CA VAL A 634 -2.83 -10.93 -7.19
C VAL A 634 -3.39 -12.34 -7.27
N VAL A 635 -3.20 -13.00 -8.40
CA VAL A 635 -3.76 -14.33 -8.66
C VAL A 635 -2.78 -15.16 -9.51
N GLY A 636 -2.81 -16.48 -9.36
CA GLY A 636 -2.11 -17.38 -10.26
C GLY A 636 -3.00 -17.75 -11.46
N GLU A 637 -2.42 -17.86 -12.65
CA GLU A 637 -3.11 -18.23 -13.90
C GLU A 637 -3.92 -19.53 -13.75
N LYS A 638 -3.48 -20.44 -12.88
CA LYS A 638 -4.15 -21.73 -12.64
C LYS A 638 -5.09 -21.72 -11.44
N ASP A 639 -5.24 -20.59 -10.75
CA ASP A 639 -6.25 -20.42 -9.69
C ASP A 639 -7.61 -20.05 -10.29
N LEU A 640 -8.17 -21.00 -11.02
CA LEU A 640 -9.42 -20.83 -11.77
C LEU A 640 -10.60 -20.47 -10.86
N LEU A 641 -10.57 -20.89 -9.59
CA LEU A 641 -11.64 -20.57 -8.63
C LEU A 641 -11.64 -19.08 -8.28
N SER A 642 -10.49 -18.51 -7.96
CA SER A 642 -10.36 -17.08 -7.65
C SER A 642 -10.66 -16.23 -8.89
N ILE A 643 -10.16 -16.62 -10.07
CA ILE A 643 -10.40 -15.91 -11.34
C ILE A 643 -11.89 -15.91 -11.67
N SER A 644 -12.54 -17.09 -11.75
CA SER A 644 -13.94 -17.19 -12.15
C SER A 644 -14.88 -16.45 -11.18
N ALA A 645 -14.59 -16.48 -9.88
CA ALA A 645 -15.38 -15.79 -8.87
C ALA A 645 -15.24 -14.26 -8.93
N SER A 646 -14.06 -13.76 -9.34
CA SER A 646 -13.72 -12.33 -9.29
C SER A 646 -13.82 -11.61 -10.64
N ALA A 647 -13.77 -12.35 -11.75
CA ALA A 647 -13.71 -11.79 -13.11
C ALA A 647 -14.83 -10.78 -13.40
N ASN A 648 -16.05 -11.07 -12.96
CA ASN A 648 -17.18 -10.14 -13.14
C ASN A 648 -16.93 -8.77 -12.49
N CYS A 649 -16.37 -8.73 -11.27
CA CYS A 649 -16.01 -7.48 -10.59
C CYS A 649 -14.86 -6.78 -11.31
N TRP A 650 -13.79 -7.50 -11.62
CA TRP A 650 -12.63 -6.94 -12.31
C TRP A 650 -13.01 -6.34 -13.65
N ASN A 651 -13.78 -7.07 -14.46
CA ASN A 651 -14.23 -6.62 -15.78
C ASN A 651 -15.07 -5.34 -15.69
N LYS A 652 -16.00 -5.28 -14.75
CA LYS A 652 -16.82 -4.08 -14.53
C LYS A 652 -15.98 -2.89 -14.06
N TRP A 653 -15.04 -3.08 -13.15
CA TRP A 653 -14.15 -2.02 -12.67
C TRP A 653 -13.22 -1.52 -13.77
N LEU A 654 -12.59 -2.41 -14.51
CA LEU A 654 -11.63 -2.05 -15.57
C LEU A 654 -12.29 -1.40 -16.78
N ASN A 655 -13.51 -1.84 -17.15
CA ASN A 655 -14.30 -1.28 -18.24
C ASN A 655 -15.11 -0.04 -17.82
N GLY A 656 -15.39 0.13 -16.52
CA GLY A 656 -16.26 1.17 -15.97
C GLY A 656 -15.74 2.59 -16.21
N ARG A 657 -16.65 3.55 -16.35
CA ARG A 657 -16.29 4.97 -16.52
C ARG A 657 -15.89 5.64 -15.21
N LEU A 658 -16.43 5.17 -14.10
CA LEU A 658 -16.32 5.81 -12.79
C LEU A 658 -15.33 5.14 -11.86
N PHE A 659 -14.97 3.89 -12.11
CA PHE A 659 -14.09 3.08 -11.26
C PHE A 659 -12.92 2.50 -12.07
N ASN A 660 -11.84 3.26 -12.19
CA ASN A 660 -10.66 2.88 -13.00
C ASN A 660 -9.46 2.41 -12.16
N ARG A 661 -9.64 2.26 -10.84
CA ARG A 661 -8.54 2.08 -9.90
C ARG A 661 -8.34 0.64 -9.48
N CYS A 662 -8.65 -0.28 -10.38
CA CYS A 662 -8.39 -1.70 -10.20
C CYS A 662 -7.15 -2.09 -11.00
N MET A 663 -6.28 -2.87 -10.37
CA MET A 663 -5.16 -3.55 -10.99
C MET A 663 -5.24 -5.02 -10.65
N VAL A 664 -5.11 -5.88 -11.67
CA VAL A 664 -5.07 -7.32 -11.48
C VAL A 664 -3.76 -7.84 -12.01
N VAL A 665 -3.01 -8.56 -11.20
CA VAL A 665 -1.71 -9.15 -11.54
C VAL A 665 -1.87 -10.67 -11.52
N GLU A 666 -1.66 -11.29 -12.67
CA GLU A 666 -1.77 -12.73 -12.89
C GLU A 666 -0.39 -13.33 -13.10
N TYR A 667 0.01 -14.25 -12.24
CA TYR A 667 1.29 -14.96 -12.34
C TYR A 667 1.19 -16.17 -13.25
N GLN A 668 2.04 -16.22 -14.26
CA GLN A 668 1.98 -17.26 -15.31
C GLN A 668 2.34 -18.64 -14.77
N GLY A 669 1.46 -19.62 -15.04
CA GLY A 669 1.61 -21.02 -14.65
C GLY A 669 1.48 -21.33 -13.16
N ARG A 670 1.19 -20.31 -12.31
CA ARG A 670 1.11 -20.43 -10.85
C ARG A 670 -0.31 -20.78 -10.37
N LEU A 671 -0.37 -21.35 -9.18
CA LEU A 671 -1.61 -21.67 -8.45
C LEU A 671 -1.87 -20.67 -7.33
N THR A 672 -2.54 -21.11 -6.29
CA THR A 672 -2.80 -20.35 -5.06
C THR A 672 -1.54 -20.34 -4.19
N GLU A 673 -0.75 -19.28 -4.31
CA GLU A 673 0.54 -19.14 -3.63
C GLU A 673 0.64 -17.81 -2.87
N SER A 674 1.73 -17.59 -2.14
CA SER A 674 1.91 -16.35 -1.36
C SER A 674 2.38 -15.16 -2.19
N PHE A 675 2.95 -15.38 -3.38
CA PHE A 675 3.47 -14.36 -4.30
C PHE A 675 4.32 -13.28 -3.60
N ARG A 676 5.30 -13.71 -2.79
CA ARG A 676 6.15 -12.80 -2.01
C ARG A 676 6.96 -11.84 -2.87
N GLU A 677 7.30 -12.26 -4.08
CA GLU A 677 7.95 -11.44 -5.11
C GLU A 677 7.16 -10.20 -5.53
N GLU A 678 5.82 -10.23 -5.34
CA GLU A 678 4.95 -9.09 -5.65
C GLU A 678 4.89 -8.03 -4.54
N PHE A 679 5.35 -8.34 -3.32
CA PHE A 679 5.19 -7.44 -2.17
C PHE A 679 5.86 -6.09 -2.35
N GLY A 680 7.01 -6.03 -3.04
CA GLY A 680 7.67 -4.78 -3.40
C GLY A 680 6.80 -3.91 -4.32
N ASN A 681 6.24 -4.51 -5.38
CA ASN A 681 5.35 -3.83 -6.33
C ASN A 681 4.05 -3.35 -5.65
N ILE A 682 3.48 -4.18 -4.78
CA ILE A 682 2.31 -3.82 -3.97
C ILE A 682 2.60 -2.56 -3.14
N LEU A 683 3.75 -2.49 -2.47
CA LEU A 683 4.09 -1.33 -1.63
C LEU A 683 4.42 -0.09 -2.45
N ASN A 684 5.12 -0.24 -3.59
CA ASN A 684 5.30 0.85 -4.56
C ASN A 684 3.93 1.41 -5.01
N TRP A 685 2.96 0.53 -5.28
CA TRP A 685 1.59 0.94 -5.60
C TRP A 685 0.91 1.61 -4.40
N CYS A 686 0.99 1.05 -3.19
CA CYS A 686 0.41 1.61 -1.98
C CYS A 686 0.94 3.01 -1.66
N ASP A 687 2.23 3.27 -1.88
CA ASP A 687 2.85 4.58 -1.63
C ASP A 687 2.21 5.71 -2.46
N LEU A 688 1.68 5.37 -3.61
CA LEU A 688 1.01 6.28 -4.54
C LEU A 688 -0.48 6.48 -4.24
N GLN A 689 -1.08 5.63 -3.39
CA GLN A 689 -2.51 5.69 -3.12
C GLN A 689 -2.84 6.49 -1.86
N ARG A 690 -3.98 7.15 -1.91
CA ARG A 690 -4.58 7.89 -0.78
C ARG A 690 -6.06 7.60 -0.75
N ARG A 691 -6.63 7.56 0.46
CA ARG A 691 -8.06 7.49 0.68
C ARG A 691 -8.74 8.68 0.00
N LYS A 692 -9.79 8.43 -0.74
CA LYS A 692 -10.61 9.48 -1.32
C LYS A 692 -11.47 10.11 -0.23
N TRP A 693 -11.47 11.43 -0.21
CA TRP A 693 -12.30 12.22 0.68
C TRP A 693 -12.97 13.35 -0.10
N PRO A 694 -14.22 13.69 0.21
CA PRO A 694 -14.86 14.86 -0.41
C PRO A 694 -14.04 16.13 -0.19
N ALA A 695 -13.92 16.96 -1.23
CA ALA A 695 -13.15 18.20 -1.17
C ALA A 695 -13.98 19.38 -1.67
N PHE A 696 -13.68 20.57 -1.14
CA PHE A 696 -14.32 21.80 -1.56
C PHE A 696 -14.02 22.09 -3.04
N GLY A 697 -15.04 22.51 -3.80
CA GLY A 697 -14.91 22.79 -5.22
C GLY A 697 -14.96 21.55 -6.15
N GLU A 698 -15.00 20.33 -5.58
CA GLU A 698 -15.20 19.11 -6.35
C GLU A 698 -16.64 18.60 -6.23
N PRO A 699 -17.28 18.19 -7.35
CA PRO A 699 -18.61 17.58 -7.27
C PRO A 699 -18.48 16.18 -6.66
N VAL A 700 -19.32 15.87 -5.67
CA VAL A 700 -19.36 14.55 -5.03
C VAL A 700 -20.61 13.82 -5.47
N SER A 701 -20.46 12.58 -5.86
CA SER A 701 -21.57 11.65 -6.11
C SER A 701 -21.28 10.33 -5.39
N ILE A 702 -22.17 9.96 -4.48
CA ILE A 702 -22.14 8.71 -3.73
C ILE A 702 -23.42 7.97 -4.03
N ASP A 703 -23.30 6.72 -4.45
CA ASP A 703 -24.42 5.80 -4.55
C ASP A 703 -24.03 4.54 -3.76
N CYS A 704 -24.81 4.19 -2.74
CA CYS A 704 -24.53 3.08 -1.85
C CYS A 704 -25.74 2.18 -1.72
N GLU A 705 -25.51 0.88 -1.75
CA GLU A 705 -26.52 -0.13 -1.55
C GLU A 705 -26.36 -0.74 -0.15
N LEU A 706 -27.45 -0.86 0.60
CA LEU A 706 -27.48 -1.37 1.95
C LEU A 706 -28.15 -2.75 1.98
N LEU A 707 -27.40 -3.75 2.43
CA LEU A 707 -27.88 -5.13 2.59
C LEU A 707 -27.66 -5.64 4.02
N ARG A 708 -26.72 -5.05 4.77
CA ARG A 708 -26.38 -5.47 6.14
C ARG A 708 -26.46 -4.30 7.11
N PRO A 709 -26.94 -4.50 8.35
CA PRO A 709 -27.11 -3.40 9.31
C PRO A 709 -25.82 -2.72 9.76
N TRP A 710 -24.66 -3.38 9.56
CA TRP A 710 -23.35 -2.85 9.94
C TRP A 710 -22.61 -2.17 8.81
N ASP A 711 -23.10 -2.22 7.57
CA ASP A 711 -22.59 -1.50 6.41
C ASP A 711 -23.43 -0.24 6.19
N ASN A 712 -23.52 0.58 7.20
CA ASN A 712 -24.46 1.70 7.27
C ASN A 712 -23.79 3.07 7.23
N TYR A 713 -22.48 3.14 6.98
CA TYR A 713 -21.72 4.37 7.04
C TYR A 713 -20.84 4.52 5.78
N TYR A 714 -21.00 5.63 5.06
CA TYR A 714 -20.30 5.93 3.81
C TYR A 714 -19.89 7.40 3.77
N TRP A 715 -18.63 7.71 3.91
CA TRP A 715 -18.03 9.05 3.95
C TRP A 715 -18.68 9.99 4.97
N PHE A 716 -19.73 10.69 4.59
CA PHE A 716 -20.46 11.65 5.43
C PHE A 716 -21.93 11.27 5.65
N ILE A 717 -22.36 10.09 5.21
CA ILE A 717 -23.74 9.61 5.36
C ILE A 717 -23.73 8.41 6.30
N GLU A 718 -24.57 8.47 7.32
CA GLU A 718 -24.85 7.35 8.21
C GLU A 718 -26.34 7.02 8.16
N TYR A 719 -26.67 5.77 7.89
CA TYR A 719 -28.06 5.27 7.84
C TYR A 719 -28.40 4.51 9.12
N HIS A 720 -29.58 4.75 9.65
CA HIS A 720 -30.06 4.11 10.86
C HIS A 720 -31.31 3.26 10.62
N GLY A 721 -31.38 2.10 11.27
CA GLY A 721 -32.58 1.29 11.30
C GLY A 721 -32.91 0.57 9.99
N LEU A 722 -31.92 -0.11 9.37
CA LEU A 722 -32.19 -0.94 8.19
C LEU A 722 -33.29 -1.97 8.48
N PRO A 723 -34.46 -1.91 7.79
CA PRO A 723 -35.58 -2.82 8.05
C PRO A 723 -35.20 -4.28 7.80
N LEU A 724 -35.75 -5.20 8.60
CA LEU A 724 -35.43 -6.64 8.51
C LEU A 724 -35.67 -7.22 7.11
N GLN A 725 -36.72 -6.76 6.43
CA GLN A 725 -37.05 -7.21 5.07
C GLN A 725 -36.03 -6.79 4.00
N ASN A 726 -35.17 -5.82 4.32
CA ASN A 726 -34.10 -5.32 3.45
C ASN A 726 -32.71 -5.86 3.86
N GLN A 727 -32.66 -6.68 4.91
CA GLN A 727 -31.41 -7.28 5.38
C GLN A 727 -31.18 -8.62 4.68
N VAL A 728 -30.01 -8.80 4.11
CA VAL A 728 -29.54 -10.07 3.56
C VAL A 728 -28.38 -10.54 4.44
N LEU A 729 -28.66 -11.46 5.35
CA LEU A 729 -27.63 -12.05 6.20
C LEU A 729 -26.81 -13.09 5.43
N PRO A 730 -25.54 -13.34 5.81
CA PRO A 730 -24.65 -14.27 5.09
C PRO A 730 -25.22 -15.68 4.91
N ALA A 731 -25.95 -16.19 5.92
CA ALA A 731 -26.60 -17.49 5.87
C ALA A 731 -27.81 -17.55 4.91
N ALA A 732 -28.43 -16.40 4.64
CA ALA A 732 -29.57 -16.27 3.73
C ALA A 732 -29.15 -15.77 2.34
N TRP A 733 -27.87 -15.84 2.00
CA TRP A 733 -27.38 -15.40 0.69
C TRP A 733 -27.96 -16.26 -0.42
N PRO A 734 -28.66 -15.68 -1.41
CA PRO A 734 -29.32 -16.44 -2.47
C PRO A 734 -28.30 -17.21 -3.33
N ALA A 735 -28.60 -18.44 -3.67
CA ALA A 735 -27.71 -19.31 -4.45
C ALA A 735 -27.38 -18.74 -5.85
N ASN A 736 -28.33 -18.00 -6.44
CA ASN A 736 -28.17 -17.35 -7.75
C ASN A 736 -27.60 -15.94 -7.67
N GLY A 737 -27.29 -15.41 -6.46
CA GLY A 737 -26.78 -14.06 -6.28
C GLY A 737 -27.70 -12.94 -6.76
N ARG A 738 -29.02 -13.16 -6.83
CA ARG A 738 -30.01 -12.20 -7.34
C ARG A 738 -31.23 -12.14 -6.41
N GLY A 739 -32.08 -11.12 -6.64
CA GLY A 739 -33.34 -10.97 -5.91
C GLY A 739 -33.21 -10.27 -4.56
N PHE A 740 -32.22 -9.40 -4.41
CA PHE A 740 -32.06 -8.59 -3.21
C PHE A 740 -33.12 -7.47 -3.16
N ASN A 741 -33.63 -7.23 -1.95
CA ASN A 741 -34.46 -6.06 -1.67
C ASN A 741 -33.63 -5.02 -0.89
N SER A 742 -32.60 -4.47 -1.55
CA SER A 742 -31.68 -3.53 -0.95
C SER A 742 -32.27 -2.13 -0.79
N ILE A 743 -31.67 -1.35 0.11
CA ILE A 743 -31.92 0.10 0.18
C ILE A 743 -30.78 0.80 -0.53
N ASN A 744 -31.12 1.66 -1.50
CA ASN A 744 -30.15 2.49 -2.18
C ASN A 744 -30.17 3.92 -1.60
N ILE A 745 -28.99 4.41 -1.20
CA ILE A 745 -28.76 5.79 -0.79
C ILE A 745 -27.89 6.47 -1.85
N SER A 746 -28.42 7.53 -2.43
CA SER A 746 -27.67 8.38 -3.37
C SER A 746 -27.51 9.77 -2.78
N ALA A 747 -26.29 10.29 -2.78
CA ALA A 747 -25.98 11.65 -2.38
C ALA A 747 -25.20 12.37 -3.47
N LYS A 748 -25.64 13.57 -3.83
CA LYS A 748 -24.96 14.43 -4.81
C LYS A 748 -24.75 15.81 -4.23
N MET A 749 -23.51 16.29 -4.30
CA MET A 749 -23.12 17.62 -3.87
C MET A 749 -22.44 18.32 -5.05
N PRO A 750 -22.99 19.45 -5.55
CA PRO A 750 -22.38 20.24 -6.61
C PRO A 750 -21.10 20.95 -6.13
N ARG A 751 -20.37 21.57 -7.06
CA ARG A 751 -19.07 22.22 -6.77
C ARG A 751 -19.13 23.38 -5.78
N ASP A 752 -20.27 24.06 -5.68
CA ASP A 752 -20.47 25.16 -4.72
C ASP A 752 -20.66 24.71 -3.29
N ASN A 753 -20.85 23.41 -3.06
CA ASN A 753 -20.90 22.73 -1.77
C ASN A 753 -21.91 23.30 -0.76
N THR A 754 -22.90 24.07 -1.24
CA THR A 754 -23.97 24.64 -0.41
C THR A 754 -25.24 23.78 -0.45
N PHE A 755 -25.33 22.87 -1.42
CA PHE A 755 -26.49 22.02 -1.62
C PHE A 755 -26.10 20.53 -1.64
N LEU A 756 -26.77 19.73 -0.82
CA LEU A 756 -26.62 18.30 -0.80
C LEU A 756 -27.96 17.62 -1.11
N ASN A 757 -28.04 16.95 -2.25
CA ASN A 757 -29.21 16.17 -2.62
C ASN A 757 -29.01 14.72 -2.14
N VAL A 758 -29.73 14.34 -1.09
CA VAL A 758 -29.75 12.98 -0.59
C VAL A 758 -31.08 12.34 -0.95
N LYS A 759 -31.02 11.22 -1.65
CA LYS A 759 -32.20 10.39 -1.93
C LYS A 759 -32.18 9.19 -0.98
N PRO A 760 -32.90 9.25 0.15
CA PRO A 760 -33.11 8.06 0.94
C PRO A 760 -34.08 7.16 0.19
N ALA A 761 -33.87 5.87 0.30
CA ALA A 761 -34.88 4.92 -0.14
C ALA A 761 -36.17 5.07 0.70
N LYS A 762 -37.27 4.63 0.14
CA LYS A 762 -38.63 4.72 0.71
C LYS A 762 -38.87 3.94 2.02
N ALA A 763 -37.86 3.29 2.59
CA ALA A 763 -38.02 2.39 3.73
C ALA A 763 -37.56 3.10 5.02
N GLY A 764 -38.47 3.32 5.93
CA GLY A 764 -38.39 3.96 7.21
C GLY A 764 -37.13 3.72 8.06
N GLY A 765 -36.11 4.56 7.86
CA GLY A 765 -34.92 4.67 8.67
C GLY A 765 -34.43 6.12 8.67
N GLY A 766 -33.75 6.55 9.74
CA GLY A 766 -33.16 7.88 9.83
C GLY A 766 -31.82 7.97 9.08
N ILE A 767 -31.46 9.18 8.65
CA ILE A 767 -30.15 9.47 8.05
C ILE A 767 -29.49 10.57 8.86
N THR A 768 -28.23 10.34 9.25
CA THR A 768 -27.37 11.40 9.76
C THR A 768 -26.38 11.82 8.65
N ILE A 769 -26.31 13.12 8.41
CA ILE A 769 -25.34 13.72 7.51
C ILE A 769 -24.28 14.42 8.34
N TRP A 770 -23.04 13.94 8.25
CA TRP A 770 -21.91 14.51 8.93
C TRP A 770 -21.28 15.59 8.08
N LEU A 771 -20.85 16.70 8.71
CA LEU A 771 -20.35 17.89 8.01
C LEU A 771 -18.93 18.24 8.47
N ALA A 772 -18.04 18.51 7.49
CA ALA A 772 -16.66 18.88 7.73
C ALA A 772 -16.25 20.07 6.86
N PRO A 773 -15.27 20.88 7.30
CA PRO A 773 -14.85 22.11 6.60
C PRO A 773 -14.19 21.83 5.26
N GLU A 774 -13.72 20.60 5.00
CA GLU A 774 -13.09 20.21 3.73
C GLU A 774 -14.05 20.26 2.56
N TYR A 775 -15.37 20.21 2.80
CA TYR A 775 -16.40 20.19 1.76
C TYR A 775 -17.64 21.01 2.08
N ILE A 776 -17.75 21.67 3.26
CA ILE A 776 -18.86 22.54 3.63
C ILE A 776 -18.30 23.90 4.08
N ASP A 777 -18.89 24.96 3.54
CA ASP A 777 -18.67 26.32 4.01
C ASP A 777 -19.69 26.67 5.12
N PHE A 778 -19.24 26.61 6.37
CA PHE A 778 -20.07 26.88 7.54
C PHE A 778 -20.50 28.36 7.68
N THR A 779 -19.97 29.26 6.85
CA THR A 779 -20.42 30.65 6.80
C THR A 779 -21.68 30.84 5.97
N LYS A 780 -22.10 29.81 5.22
CA LYS A 780 -23.27 29.80 4.36
C LYS A 780 -24.37 28.88 4.87
N LYS A 781 -25.58 29.09 4.41
CA LYS A 781 -26.68 28.16 4.68
C LYS A 781 -26.44 26.84 3.95
N VAL A 782 -26.50 25.74 4.68
CA VAL A 782 -26.46 24.41 4.12
C VAL A 782 -27.87 23.97 3.77
N SER A 783 -28.08 23.53 2.54
CA SER A 783 -29.34 23.00 2.09
C SER A 783 -29.23 21.51 1.84
N VAL A 784 -30.06 20.70 2.49
CA VAL A 784 -30.18 19.27 2.28
C VAL A 784 -31.59 18.97 1.82
N ALA A 785 -31.74 18.39 0.64
CA ALA A 785 -33.04 18.07 0.06
C ALA A 785 -33.24 16.55 -0.03
N PRO A 786 -33.84 15.90 0.97
CA PRO A 786 -34.40 14.57 0.82
C PRO A 786 -35.80 14.64 0.19
N ARG A 787 -36.25 13.52 -0.42
CA ARG A 787 -37.66 13.40 -0.80
C ARG A 787 -38.52 13.40 0.46
N GLY A 788 -39.32 14.48 0.67
CA GLY A 788 -40.34 14.52 1.73
C GLY A 788 -40.12 15.53 2.85
N GLY A 789 -39.04 16.28 2.84
CA GLY A 789 -38.73 17.35 3.82
C GLY A 789 -37.25 17.70 3.76
N GLY A 790 -36.91 18.97 3.76
CA GLY A 790 -35.54 19.44 3.59
C GLY A 790 -35.04 20.23 4.79
N PHE A 791 -33.75 20.22 5.00
CA PHE A 791 -33.05 21.12 5.91
C PHE A 791 -32.50 22.30 5.08
N LYS A 792 -32.67 23.54 5.54
CA LYS A 792 -32.07 24.72 4.93
C LYS A 792 -31.81 25.77 6.00
N ASP A 793 -30.67 25.75 6.60
CA ASP A 793 -30.28 26.72 7.63
C ASP A 793 -28.76 26.77 7.81
N PHE A 794 -28.28 27.68 8.67
CA PHE A 794 -26.92 27.73 9.13
C PHE A 794 -26.65 26.57 10.08
N VAL A 795 -25.55 25.87 9.89
CA VAL A 795 -25.10 24.79 10.79
C VAL A 795 -23.91 25.30 11.59
N LYS A 796 -24.04 25.28 12.93
CA LYS A 796 -22.95 25.71 13.80
C LYS A 796 -22.01 24.54 14.09
N PRO A 797 -20.70 24.71 13.89
CA PRO A 797 -19.70 23.75 14.34
C PRO A 797 -19.75 23.54 15.86
N SER A 798 -19.62 22.31 16.32
CA SER A 798 -19.70 21.92 17.72
C SER A 798 -18.45 21.19 18.17
N ARG A 799 -17.82 21.63 19.28
CA ARG A 799 -16.69 20.97 19.92
C ARG A 799 -17.05 19.56 20.41
N GLU A 800 -18.27 19.39 20.91
CA GLU A 800 -18.76 18.08 21.38
C GLU A 800 -18.87 17.09 20.20
N ILE A 801 -19.50 17.49 19.08
CA ILE A 801 -19.62 16.65 17.89
C ILE A 801 -18.24 16.26 17.37
N LEU A 802 -17.33 17.23 17.29
CA LEU A 802 -15.98 17.02 16.82
C LEU A 802 -15.19 16.03 17.69
N LEU A 803 -15.17 16.24 19.00
CA LEU A 803 -14.43 15.38 19.92
C LEU A 803 -15.03 13.97 20.03
N GLU A 804 -16.36 13.87 20.02
CA GLU A 804 -17.05 12.58 20.06
C GLU A 804 -16.87 11.79 18.76
N ASP A 805 -16.83 12.47 17.60
CA ASP A 805 -16.52 11.86 16.32
C ASP A 805 -15.11 11.26 16.33
N VAL A 806 -14.09 12.04 16.71
CA VAL A 806 -12.72 11.56 16.81
C VAL A 806 -12.59 10.41 17.81
N ARG A 807 -13.29 10.50 18.96
CA ARG A 807 -13.31 9.43 19.97
C ARG A 807 -13.84 8.12 19.37
N LYS A 808 -14.90 8.17 18.55
CA LYS A 808 -15.53 6.97 17.95
C LYS A 808 -14.75 6.44 16.75
N ARG A 809 -14.44 7.30 15.76
CA ARG A 809 -13.77 6.91 14.52
C ARG A 809 -12.26 6.82 14.64
N ALA A 810 -11.66 7.47 15.63
CA ALA A 810 -10.22 7.61 15.83
C ALA A 810 -9.48 8.39 14.70
N ASP A 811 -10.23 9.05 13.82
CA ASP A 811 -9.65 9.82 12.71
C ASP A 811 -9.38 11.27 13.14
N ARG A 812 -8.16 11.57 13.56
CA ARG A 812 -7.74 12.90 14.00
C ARG A 812 -7.43 13.86 12.85
N LYS A 813 -7.36 13.35 11.62
CA LYS A 813 -7.06 14.14 10.41
C LYS A 813 -8.34 14.68 9.76
N ARG A 814 -9.44 13.91 9.84
CA ARG A 814 -10.72 14.21 9.17
C ARG A 814 -11.88 14.22 10.18
N PRO A 815 -11.88 15.12 11.17
CA PRO A 815 -12.98 15.20 12.13
C PRO A 815 -14.20 15.86 11.50
N PHE A 816 -15.40 15.40 11.84
CA PHE A 816 -16.62 16.11 11.54
C PHE A 816 -16.89 17.19 12.59
N TRP A 817 -17.28 18.36 12.13
CA TRP A 817 -17.55 19.51 13.01
C TRP A 817 -19.02 19.67 13.37
N ALA A 818 -19.90 19.13 12.57
CA ALA A 818 -21.33 19.21 12.76
C ALA A 818 -22.06 18.01 12.14
N LYS A 819 -23.35 17.88 12.42
CA LYS A 819 -24.21 16.88 11.81
C LYS A 819 -25.63 17.41 11.62
N ILE A 820 -26.35 16.82 10.68
CA ILE A 820 -27.78 17.02 10.44
C ILE A 820 -28.45 15.65 10.53
N ASP A 821 -29.40 15.50 11.47
CA ASP A 821 -30.22 14.30 11.60
C ASP A 821 -31.54 14.49 10.84
N LEU A 822 -31.81 13.59 9.89
CA LEU A 822 -33.01 13.54 9.06
C LEU A 822 -33.80 12.28 9.42
N ASN A 823 -35.01 12.44 9.96
CA ASN A 823 -35.90 11.33 10.35
C ASN A 823 -36.78 10.87 9.20
#